data_242d551942f045ef27051fc071b8ee3c
#
_entry.id   242d551942f045ef27051fc071b8ee3c
#
_cell.length_a   1.000
_cell.length_b   1.000
_cell.length_c   1.000
_cell.angle_alpha   90.00
_cell.angle_beta   90.00
_cell.angle_gamma   90.00
#
_symmetry.space_group_name_H-M   'P 1'
#
loop_
_entity.id
_entity.type
_entity.pdbx_description
1 polymer ?
#
loop_
_entity_poly.entity_id
_entity_poly.type
_entity_poly.pdbx_seq_one_letter_code
_entity_poly.pdbx_strand_id
1 'polypeptide(L)'
;MRIGRAKPGAYAVAGLIALGALMRQSPVAWGADTDSPLPGGAGEAVRLEPVVVSASRVEQQLRDVPANVTVITREDIEQSPARTVDDLLRQIPGFSLFRRSSSLVTHPTTQGVSLRGIGPSGVSRTLVLLDGIPLNDPFGGWVYWDKVPLESVERIEVTRGGGSGVWGNYALGGVINIVTRRPEARVAQAKLDLGSRDTVDADLLVSHVTGPWGVSLEGNFFRTDGYKIVRKDQRGAIDVNAESIHKTFNGRVEYTPSLNSSLFLTGSFFREDRGNGTPLQNNETETGYIATGGRLKTSDGSDWQLAAFSHLQTFSSTFTSAAPNRNSETPALNQFDVPSTDVGLNLQWSKRIFQSHLLTAGTDLRWIDGETNEDATFSQALGEFTRRRKAGGEQLLTGAYLQDIFTPAPGWQVTIAGRFDSWQSFNASRVEKNKQTGAITPTSPGSFSDRDEFAFSPKVALLYHATDQLSLRSSFYKGFRAPTINEQFRPFRVRNDITEANPDLNPERLIGGEVGADYAFMSNLFGRLTAFWNEVKDPVVNVTKGIGAGAPVAPCGFVPAGGVCRQRDNLDRTRIRGIEAELEYRPFLRWTFTGSYLYNHTEVLSAPNQPDLEGKRIAQVPRHQFALKLNYTNPALINVSVQGRFVGDQFEDDLNSLKLGDFFVVDLMLSRPIPVPGMTAGELFLAVENLFDRTYEVSKTADGIVTTGAPLLVHGGLKVRF
;
A
#
# COMPACT_ATOMS: atom_id res chain seq x y z
N MET A 1 -15.22 -30.74 -4.81
CA MET A 1 -14.42 -31.73 -5.57
C MET A 1 -13.04 -31.73 -4.91
N ARG A 2 -12.68 -32.81 -4.19
CA ARG A 2 -11.39 -32.86 -3.47
C ARG A 2 -10.28 -33.13 -4.49
N ILE A 3 -9.40 -32.14 -4.69
CA ILE A 3 -8.17 -32.34 -5.47
C ILE A 3 -7.14 -33.00 -4.53
N GLY A 4 -6.64 -34.15 -4.97
CA GLY A 4 -5.73 -34.99 -4.21
C GLY A 4 -4.42 -34.29 -3.88
N ARG A 5 -4.00 -34.43 -2.62
CA ARG A 5 -2.72 -33.95 -2.09
C ARG A 5 -1.56 -34.68 -2.75
N ALA A 6 -0.82 -34.04 -3.64
CA ALA A 6 0.51 -34.47 -4.05
C ALA A 6 1.53 -33.79 -3.11
N LYS A 7 2.43 -34.60 -2.52
CA LYS A 7 3.52 -34.08 -1.68
C LYS A 7 4.59 -33.44 -2.60
N PRO A 8 4.86 -32.12 -2.50
CA PRO A 8 5.92 -31.48 -3.28
C PRO A 8 7.15 -31.26 -2.39
N GLY A 9 8.07 -32.17 -2.40
CA GLY A 9 9.31 -32.02 -1.62
C GLY A 9 10.60 -32.14 -2.43
N ALA A 10 10.55 -32.58 -3.70
CA ALA A 10 11.77 -33.01 -4.39
C ALA A 10 12.12 -32.22 -5.69
N TYR A 11 11.24 -31.39 -6.22
CA TYR A 11 11.47 -30.78 -7.54
C TYR A 11 12.00 -29.34 -7.52
N ALA A 12 11.91 -28.62 -6.40
CA ALA A 12 12.41 -27.25 -6.30
C ALA A 12 13.95 -27.15 -6.19
N VAL A 13 14.61 -28.17 -5.64
CA VAL A 13 16.07 -28.16 -5.44
C VAL A 13 16.84 -28.51 -6.73
N ALA A 14 16.24 -29.33 -7.63
CA ALA A 14 16.90 -29.74 -8.87
C ALA A 14 16.97 -28.61 -9.94
N GLY A 15 16.02 -27.68 -9.94
CA GLY A 15 16.02 -26.53 -10.86
C GLY A 15 17.10 -25.49 -10.60
N LEU A 16 17.47 -25.31 -9.33
CA LEU A 16 18.48 -24.33 -8.92
C LEU A 16 19.92 -24.76 -9.28
N ILE A 17 20.21 -26.05 -9.35
CA ILE A 17 21.55 -26.57 -9.71
C ILE A 17 21.78 -26.52 -11.23
N ALA A 18 20.73 -26.59 -12.05
CA ALA A 18 20.84 -26.57 -13.51
C ALA A 18 21.15 -25.17 -14.08
N LEU A 19 20.74 -24.08 -13.42
CA LEU A 19 21.03 -22.71 -13.88
C LEU A 19 22.50 -22.31 -13.65
N GLY A 20 23.15 -22.85 -12.60
CA GLY A 20 24.58 -22.60 -12.32
C GLY A 20 25.54 -23.21 -13.35
N ALA A 21 25.10 -24.22 -14.11
CA ALA A 21 25.93 -24.90 -15.09
C ALA A 21 25.98 -24.26 -16.48
N LEU A 22 25.02 -23.39 -16.80
CA LEU A 22 24.92 -22.68 -18.08
C LEU A 22 25.78 -21.42 -18.18
N MET A 23 26.34 -20.92 -17.08
CA MET A 23 27.16 -19.69 -17.04
C MET A 23 28.67 -19.93 -17.04
N ARG A 24 29.15 -21.17 -17.26
CA ARG A 24 30.58 -21.44 -17.43
C ARG A 24 31.00 -21.37 -18.90
N GLN A 25 31.22 -20.17 -19.41
CA GLN A 25 32.05 -19.99 -20.61
C GLN A 25 33.10 -18.90 -20.34
N SER A 26 34.32 -19.38 -20.39
CA SER A 26 35.68 -18.81 -20.51
C SER A 26 35.91 -17.29 -20.26
N PRO A 27 36.95 -16.96 -19.46
CA PRO A 27 37.35 -15.58 -19.24
C PRO A 27 38.17 -15.05 -20.41
N VAL A 28 37.70 -14.01 -21.08
CA VAL A 28 38.56 -13.13 -21.88
C VAL A 28 39.17 -12.11 -20.93
N ALA A 29 40.48 -12.23 -20.72
CA ALA A 29 41.24 -11.28 -19.94
C ALA A 29 41.29 -9.91 -20.61
N TRP A 30 40.77 -8.88 -19.94
CA TRP A 30 41.09 -7.48 -20.21
C TRP A 30 41.69 -6.86 -18.96
N GLY A 31 42.76 -6.10 -19.21
CA GLY A 31 43.81 -5.64 -18.33
C GLY A 31 43.35 -5.06 -17.00
N ALA A 32 44.14 -5.42 -16.00
CA ALA A 32 44.16 -4.80 -14.70
C ALA A 32 44.70 -3.37 -14.81
N ASP A 33 43.91 -2.37 -14.44
CA ASP A 33 44.41 -1.08 -14.05
C ASP A 33 44.59 -1.04 -12.54
N THR A 34 45.77 -0.59 -12.17
CA THR A 34 46.38 -0.64 -10.87
C THR A 34 45.63 0.24 -9.86
N ASP A 35 45.09 -0.38 -8.82
CA ASP A 35 44.71 0.28 -7.58
C ASP A 35 45.96 0.84 -6.88
N SER A 36 46.07 2.15 -6.83
CA SER A 36 46.96 2.81 -5.86
C SER A 36 46.27 2.90 -4.51
N PRO A 37 46.85 2.44 -3.41
CA PRO A 37 46.24 2.56 -2.10
C PRO A 37 46.21 4.02 -1.65
N LEU A 38 45.01 4.54 -1.42
CA LEU A 38 44.80 5.81 -0.72
C LEU A 38 45.26 5.68 0.74
N PRO A 39 45.86 6.72 1.33
CA PRO A 39 46.37 6.67 2.70
C PRO A 39 45.24 6.53 3.71
N GLY A 40 45.41 5.60 4.63
CA GLY A 40 44.45 5.29 5.69
C GLY A 40 44.18 6.49 6.61
N GLY A 41 43.02 7.05 6.47
CA GLY A 41 42.32 7.80 7.50
C GLY A 41 40.96 7.09 7.68
N ALA A 42 40.62 6.74 8.92
CA ALA A 42 39.29 6.28 9.27
C ALA A 42 38.31 7.46 9.05
N GLY A 43 37.99 7.74 7.78
CA GLY A 43 36.96 8.69 7.39
C GLY A 43 35.60 8.09 7.72
N GLU A 44 34.78 8.81 8.47
CA GLU A 44 33.35 8.57 8.55
C GLU A 44 32.83 8.33 7.14
N ALA A 45 32.21 7.16 6.93
CA ALA A 45 31.52 6.87 5.67
C ALA A 45 30.46 7.96 5.47
N VAL A 46 30.70 8.87 4.54
CA VAL A 46 29.73 9.91 4.15
C VAL A 46 28.51 9.18 3.60
N ARG A 47 27.48 9.06 4.40
CA ARG A 47 26.20 8.52 3.94
C ARG A 47 25.62 9.53 2.99
N LEU A 48 25.54 9.19 1.71
CA LEU A 48 24.83 10.02 0.73
C LEU A 48 23.37 10.15 1.20
N GLU A 49 22.88 11.38 1.28
CA GLU A 49 21.49 11.62 1.63
C GLU A 49 20.55 11.00 0.59
N PRO A 50 19.45 10.35 1.01
CA PRO A 50 18.51 9.76 0.08
C PRO A 50 17.93 10.81 -0.87
N VAL A 51 17.81 10.45 -2.15
CA VAL A 51 17.08 11.23 -3.16
C VAL A 51 15.65 10.74 -3.21
N VAL A 52 14.69 11.66 -3.19
CA VAL A 52 13.25 11.36 -3.22
C VAL A 52 12.57 12.06 -4.39
N VAL A 53 11.52 11.45 -4.92
CA VAL A 53 10.72 11.93 -6.05
C VAL A 53 9.26 12.16 -5.65
N SER A 54 8.75 11.42 -4.67
CA SER A 54 7.33 11.39 -4.31
C SER A 54 6.74 12.73 -3.86
N ALA A 55 7.55 13.63 -3.34
CA ALA A 55 7.09 14.93 -2.84
C ALA A 55 6.78 15.97 -3.94
N SER A 56 7.49 15.89 -5.08
CA SER A 56 7.50 16.96 -6.11
C SER A 56 7.56 16.46 -7.56
N ARG A 57 7.51 15.14 -7.81
CA ARG A 57 7.76 14.50 -9.12
C ARG A 57 9.12 14.80 -9.75
N VAL A 58 10.02 15.45 -9.03
CA VAL A 58 11.41 15.67 -9.44
C VAL A 58 12.37 15.18 -8.37
N GLU A 59 13.55 14.76 -8.78
CA GLU A 59 14.59 14.28 -7.87
C GLU A 59 15.10 15.42 -6.98
N GLN A 60 14.97 15.26 -5.66
CA GLN A 60 15.50 16.19 -4.65
C GLN A 60 16.22 15.43 -3.54
N GLN A 61 17.23 16.02 -2.92
CA GLN A 61 17.79 15.49 -1.68
C GLN A 61 16.73 15.59 -0.57
N LEU A 62 16.66 14.61 0.31
CA LEU A 62 15.64 14.53 1.36
C LEU A 62 15.60 15.81 2.23
N ARG A 63 16.77 16.40 2.54
CA ARG A 63 16.88 17.65 3.32
C ARG A 63 16.28 18.87 2.62
N ASP A 64 16.19 18.84 1.28
CA ASP A 64 15.70 19.96 0.47
C ASP A 64 14.20 19.82 0.15
N VAL A 65 13.50 18.88 0.80
CA VAL A 65 12.08 18.65 0.57
C VAL A 65 11.25 19.34 1.66
N PRO A 66 10.37 20.31 1.30
CA PRO A 66 9.52 21.01 2.25
C PRO A 66 8.26 20.20 2.65
N ALA A 67 8.43 18.92 2.98
CA ALA A 67 7.37 18.00 3.40
C ALA A 67 7.90 16.98 4.40
N ASN A 68 7.00 16.34 5.16
CA ASN A 68 7.38 15.23 6.01
C ASN A 68 7.51 13.96 5.16
N VAL A 69 8.74 13.56 4.88
CA VAL A 69 9.06 12.36 4.08
C VAL A 69 9.88 11.38 4.92
N THR A 70 9.46 10.12 4.92
CA THR A 70 10.25 9.00 5.46
C THR A 70 10.69 8.13 4.29
N VAL A 71 11.97 7.76 4.27
CA VAL A 71 12.53 6.82 3.29
C VAL A 71 12.92 5.53 4.01
N ILE A 72 12.33 4.42 3.58
CA ILE A 72 12.76 3.06 3.97
C ILE A 72 13.75 2.61 2.92
N THR A 73 15.00 2.47 3.30
CA THR A 73 16.10 2.10 2.39
C THR A 73 16.16 0.58 2.18
N ARG A 74 16.93 0.13 1.20
CA ARG A 74 17.21 -1.29 0.99
C ARG A 74 17.79 -1.95 2.25
N GLU A 75 18.70 -1.28 2.96
CA GLU A 75 19.25 -1.76 4.23
C GLU A 75 18.15 -1.93 5.30
N ASP A 76 17.21 -0.98 5.40
CA ASP A 76 16.08 -1.08 6.32
C ASP A 76 15.17 -2.27 6.00
N ILE A 77 14.95 -2.55 4.71
CA ILE A 77 14.17 -3.70 4.23
C ILE A 77 14.86 -5.01 4.62
N GLU A 78 16.17 -5.14 4.38
CA GLU A 78 16.95 -6.33 4.66
C GLU A 78 17.10 -6.60 6.17
N GLN A 79 17.04 -5.56 7.00
CA GLN A 79 17.09 -5.67 8.47
C GLN A 79 15.69 -5.76 9.12
N SER A 80 14.63 -5.93 8.34
CA SER A 80 13.26 -6.04 8.86
C SER A 80 12.76 -7.49 8.84
N PRO A 81 12.00 -7.93 9.86
CA PRO A 81 11.32 -9.21 9.84
C PRO A 81 10.08 -9.23 8.91
N ALA A 82 9.70 -8.09 8.34
CA ALA A 82 8.53 -7.97 7.47
C ALA A 82 8.67 -8.82 6.20
N ARG A 83 7.55 -9.43 5.78
CA ARG A 83 7.48 -10.23 4.55
C ARG A 83 6.81 -9.50 3.40
N THR A 84 6.03 -8.46 3.68
CA THR A 84 5.30 -7.67 2.71
C THR A 84 5.58 -6.18 2.89
N VAL A 85 5.29 -5.40 1.86
CA VAL A 85 5.46 -3.94 1.90
C VAL A 85 4.58 -3.30 2.98
N ASP A 86 3.34 -3.76 3.17
CA ASP A 86 2.46 -3.22 4.21
C ASP A 86 2.96 -3.52 5.63
N ASP A 87 3.60 -4.67 5.86
CA ASP A 87 4.20 -4.99 7.15
C ASP A 87 5.37 -4.06 7.48
N LEU A 88 6.21 -3.69 6.49
CA LEU A 88 7.23 -2.64 6.64
C LEU A 88 6.62 -1.29 6.99
N LEU A 89 5.56 -0.89 6.27
CA LEU A 89 4.91 0.41 6.43
C LEU A 89 4.21 0.56 7.79
N ARG A 90 3.85 -0.53 8.47
CA ARG A 90 3.27 -0.51 9.83
C ARG A 90 4.22 0.02 10.90
N GLN A 91 5.52 0.07 10.62
CA GLN A 91 6.50 0.72 11.49
C GLN A 91 6.47 2.26 11.36
N ILE A 92 5.67 2.82 10.44
CA ILE A 92 5.48 4.25 10.27
C ILE A 92 4.22 4.68 11.02
N PRO A 93 4.30 5.44 12.13
CA PRO A 93 3.13 5.97 12.81
C PRO A 93 2.26 6.79 11.87
N GLY A 94 0.95 6.52 11.92
CA GLY A 94 -0.02 7.14 11.02
C GLY A 94 -0.32 6.36 9.75
N PHE A 95 0.47 5.37 9.38
CA PHE A 95 0.09 4.40 8.36
C PHE A 95 -0.96 3.44 8.93
N SER A 96 -2.05 3.24 8.21
CA SER A 96 -3.06 2.25 8.57
C SER A 96 -3.74 1.68 7.32
N LEU A 97 -4.18 0.44 7.46
CA LEU A 97 -5.05 -0.25 6.51
C LEU A 97 -6.46 -0.35 7.09
N PHE A 98 -7.48 -0.41 6.25
CA PHE A 98 -8.86 -0.58 6.71
C PHE A 98 -9.03 -1.84 7.57
N ARG A 99 -8.49 -2.98 7.14
CA ARG A 99 -8.24 -4.14 8.01
C ARG A 99 -6.79 -4.12 8.44
N ARG A 100 -6.55 -4.09 9.73
CA ARG A 100 -5.24 -3.85 10.35
C ARG A 100 -4.40 -5.13 10.54
N SER A 101 -4.78 -6.22 9.87
CA SER A 101 -3.99 -7.45 9.77
C SER A 101 -3.06 -7.41 8.55
N SER A 102 -2.03 -8.25 8.54
CA SER A 102 -1.12 -8.43 7.39
C SER A 102 -1.87 -8.78 6.12
N SER A 103 -1.41 -8.27 4.97
CA SER A 103 -1.90 -8.66 3.65
C SER A 103 -1.87 -10.16 3.44
N LEU A 104 -0.95 -10.88 4.06
CA LEU A 104 -0.83 -12.34 3.99
C LEU A 104 -2.07 -13.12 4.47
N VAL A 105 -2.92 -12.54 5.31
CA VAL A 105 -4.11 -13.22 5.88
C VAL A 105 -5.39 -12.42 5.77
N THR A 106 -5.32 -11.16 5.35
CA THR A 106 -6.48 -10.27 5.26
C THR A 106 -7.08 -10.30 3.87
N HIS A 107 -8.40 -10.25 3.79
CA HIS A 107 -9.12 -10.15 2.52
C HIS A 107 -8.61 -8.97 1.69
N PRO A 108 -8.16 -9.15 0.44
CA PRO A 108 -7.45 -8.13 -0.33
C PRO A 108 -8.27 -6.85 -0.56
N THR A 109 -9.59 -6.94 -0.74
CA THR A 109 -10.46 -5.77 -0.95
C THR A 109 -10.66 -4.90 0.30
N THR A 110 -9.95 -5.20 1.40
CA THR A 110 -9.98 -4.42 2.64
C THR A 110 -8.63 -3.77 2.95
N GLN A 111 -7.77 -3.63 1.95
CA GLN A 111 -6.40 -3.08 2.07
C GLN A 111 -6.33 -1.60 1.64
N GLY A 112 -7.39 -0.84 1.87
CA GLY A 112 -7.38 0.62 1.68
C GLY A 112 -6.40 1.31 2.61
N VAL A 113 -5.61 2.25 2.08
CA VAL A 113 -4.50 2.92 2.77
C VAL A 113 -4.91 4.30 3.28
N SER A 114 -4.57 4.58 4.52
CA SER A 114 -4.69 5.91 5.13
C SER A 114 -3.39 6.33 5.78
N LEU A 115 -3.00 7.59 5.61
CA LEU A 115 -1.95 8.26 6.38
C LEU A 115 -2.58 9.30 7.31
N ARG A 116 -1.97 9.53 8.49
CA ARG A 116 -2.44 10.51 9.49
C ARG A 116 -3.91 10.37 9.89
N GLY A 117 -4.53 9.21 9.66
CA GLY A 117 -5.92 8.95 10.04
C GLY A 117 -6.96 9.75 9.23
N ILE A 118 -6.70 10.04 7.97
CA ILE A 118 -7.67 10.71 7.06
C ILE A 118 -8.85 9.78 6.72
N GLY A 119 -9.29 9.02 7.69
CA GLY A 119 -10.46 8.17 7.67
C GLY A 119 -10.21 6.76 7.13
N PRO A 120 -10.88 5.77 7.74
CA PRO A 120 -10.84 4.40 7.29
C PRO A 120 -11.83 4.21 6.16
N SER A 121 -11.39 3.49 5.14
CA SER A 121 -12.27 2.97 4.09
C SER A 121 -11.59 1.75 3.47
N GLY A 122 -12.36 0.83 2.90
CA GLY A 122 -11.80 -0.17 2.01
C GLY A 122 -11.07 0.46 0.81
N VAL A 123 -11.35 1.71 0.51
CA VAL A 123 -10.71 2.53 -0.52
C VAL A 123 -9.58 3.37 0.07
N SER A 124 -8.47 3.46 -0.64
CA SER A 124 -7.31 4.26 -0.23
C SER A 124 -7.58 5.77 -0.30
N ARG A 125 -7.06 6.50 0.67
CA ARG A 125 -6.91 7.96 0.66
C ARG A 125 -5.46 8.40 0.53
N THR A 126 -4.62 7.45 0.19
CA THR A 126 -3.19 7.62 -0.09
C THR A 126 -2.92 7.00 -1.44
N LEU A 127 -2.24 7.75 -2.29
CA LEU A 127 -1.77 7.24 -3.58
C LEU A 127 -0.58 6.33 -3.34
N VAL A 128 -0.67 5.09 -3.80
CA VAL A 128 0.45 4.14 -3.78
C VAL A 128 0.96 3.97 -5.19
N LEU A 129 2.26 4.14 -5.38
CA LEU A 129 2.93 4.08 -6.67
C LEU A 129 3.96 2.95 -6.69
N LEU A 130 4.12 2.32 -7.83
CA LEU A 130 5.24 1.47 -8.18
C LEU A 130 6.01 2.14 -9.32
N ASP A 131 7.23 2.59 -9.06
CA ASP A 131 8.05 3.38 -10.01
C ASP A 131 7.29 4.59 -10.61
N GLY A 132 6.49 5.28 -9.80
CA GLY A 132 5.71 6.44 -10.22
C GLY A 132 4.37 6.13 -10.92
N ILE A 133 3.98 4.86 -11.03
CA ILE A 133 2.74 4.40 -11.65
C ILE A 133 1.76 3.93 -10.57
N PRO A 134 0.45 4.30 -10.63
CA PRO A 134 -0.53 3.93 -9.62
C PRO A 134 -0.66 2.41 -9.42
N LEU A 135 -0.56 1.96 -8.17
CA LEU A 135 -0.75 0.58 -7.74
C LEU A 135 -2.16 0.34 -7.14
N ASN A 136 -2.88 1.42 -6.83
CA ASN A 136 -4.24 1.34 -6.33
C ASN A 136 -5.17 0.65 -7.33
N ASP A 137 -5.91 -0.35 -6.84
CA ASP A 137 -6.87 -1.14 -7.61
C ASP A 137 -7.83 -0.24 -8.41
N PRO A 138 -8.03 -0.47 -9.71
CA PRO A 138 -8.86 0.38 -10.55
C PRO A 138 -10.35 0.33 -10.18
N PHE A 139 -10.89 -0.84 -9.80
CA PHE A 139 -12.30 -1.00 -9.45
C PHE A 139 -12.63 -0.47 -8.06
N GLY A 140 -11.76 -0.72 -7.07
CA GLY A 140 -12.08 -0.48 -5.67
C GLY A 140 -11.10 0.40 -4.89
N GLY A 141 -9.93 0.75 -5.44
CA GLY A 141 -8.97 1.67 -4.82
C GLY A 141 -8.15 1.12 -3.65
N TRP A 142 -8.24 -0.17 -3.34
CA TRP A 142 -7.34 -0.84 -2.38
C TRP A 142 -5.99 -1.17 -3.00
N VAL A 143 -5.08 -1.82 -2.26
CA VAL A 143 -3.75 -2.19 -2.75
C VAL A 143 -3.51 -3.68 -2.50
N TYR A 144 -3.10 -4.41 -3.52
CA TYR A 144 -2.63 -5.79 -3.41
C TYR A 144 -1.11 -5.76 -3.14
N TRP A 145 -0.73 -5.80 -1.85
CA TRP A 145 0.66 -5.64 -1.44
C TRP A 145 1.54 -6.83 -1.83
N ASP A 146 0.96 -8.01 -1.88
CA ASP A 146 1.65 -9.28 -2.22
C ASP A 146 2.12 -9.33 -3.68
N LYS A 147 1.66 -8.37 -4.53
CA LYS A 147 2.15 -8.19 -5.92
C LYS A 147 3.59 -7.68 -6.00
N VAL A 148 4.12 -7.14 -4.90
CA VAL A 148 5.44 -6.49 -4.87
C VAL A 148 6.35 -7.25 -3.92
N PRO A 149 7.13 -8.22 -4.42
CA PRO A 149 8.13 -8.92 -3.62
C PRO A 149 9.16 -7.93 -3.05
N LEU A 150 9.51 -8.07 -1.77
CA LEU A 150 10.46 -7.16 -1.12
C LEU A 150 11.87 -7.21 -1.74
N GLU A 151 12.22 -8.33 -2.38
CA GLU A 151 13.52 -8.46 -3.05
C GLU A 151 13.65 -7.56 -4.28
N SER A 152 12.53 -7.16 -4.92
CA SER A 152 12.52 -6.20 -6.03
C SER A 152 12.62 -4.75 -5.57
N VAL A 153 12.39 -4.46 -4.29
CA VAL A 153 12.30 -3.08 -3.79
C VAL A 153 13.68 -2.52 -3.47
N GLU A 154 14.01 -1.37 -4.04
CA GLU A 154 15.22 -0.59 -3.70
C GLU A 154 14.98 0.33 -2.51
N ARG A 155 13.86 1.05 -2.49
CA ARG A 155 13.43 1.90 -1.39
C ARG A 155 11.94 2.18 -1.45
N ILE A 156 11.39 2.63 -0.33
CA ILE A 156 10.01 3.11 -0.24
C ILE A 156 10.03 4.54 0.29
N GLU A 157 9.41 5.45 -0.45
CA GLU A 157 9.28 6.86 -0.08
C GLU A 157 7.85 7.10 0.43
N VAL A 158 7.69 7.60 1.66
CA VAL A 158 6.40 7.91 2.27
C VAL A 158 6.31 9.41 2.52
N THR A 159 5.61 10.12 1.64
CA THR A 159 5.33 11.55 1.78
C THR A 159 3.97 11.73 2.44
N ARG A 160 3.94 12.37 3.61
CA ARG A 160 2.72 12.67 4.36
C ARG A 160 2.18 14.05 4.00
N GLY A 161 0.86 14.24 4.16
CA GLY A 161 0.16 15.48 3.78
C GLY A 161 -0.28 15.49 2.32
N GLY A 162 -1.08 16.48 1.92
CA GLY A 162 -1.69 16.52 0.59
C GLY A 162 -0.68 16.53 -0.56
N GLY A 163 -0.77 15.52 -1.42
CA GLY A 163 0.05 15.35 -2.62
C GLY A 163 -0.66 15.68 -3.93
N SER A 164 -1.97 15.98 -3.87
CA SER A 164 -2.81 16.17 -5.08
C SER A 164 -2.36 17.31 -5.99
N GLY A 165 -1.64 18.30 -5.48
CA GLY A 165 -1.10 19.42 -6.26
C GLY A 165 -0.18 19.03 -7.43
N VAL A 166 0.38 17.82 -7.39
CA VAL A 166 1.18 17.26 -8.49
C VAL A 166 0.72 15.85 -8.90
N TRP A 167 0.15 15.05 -7.97
CA TRP A 167 -0.22 13.65 -8.21
C TRP A 167 -1.71 13.43 -8.50
N GLY A 168 -2.59 14.40 -8.15
CA GLY A 168 -4.04 14.30 -8.40
C GLY A 168 -4.76 13.34 -7.46
N ASN A 169 -5.63 12.52 -8.03
CA ASN A 169 -6.51 11.60 -7.32
C ASN A 169 -5.77 10.64 -6.39
N TYR A 170 -6.39 10.24 -5.26
CA TYR A 170 -5.87 9.43 -4.17
C TYR A 170 -4.78 10.08 -3.31
N ALA A 171 -4.06 11.09 -3.78
CA ALA A 171 -3.00 11.74 -3.00
C ALA A 171 -3.56 12.69 -1.92
N LEU A 172 -4.70 12.35 -1.30
CA LEU A 172 -5.39 13.15 -0.30
C LEU A 172 -4.59 13.22 1.01
N GLY A 173 -4.18 12.06 1.53
CA GLY A 173 -3.43 11.92 2.78
C GLY A 173 -1.91 11.84 2.60
N GLY A 174 -1.47 11.66 1.36
CA GLY A 174 -0.06 11.51 1.02
C GLY A 174 0.19 10.60 -0.17
N VAL A 175 1.45 10.31 -0.38
CA VAL A 175 1.95 9.44 -1.47
C VAL A 175 2.94 8.44 -0.90
N ILE A 176 2.78 7.19 -1.25
CA ILE A 176 3.75 6.11 -1.01
C ILE A 176 4.29 5.70 -2.37
N ASN A 177 5.59 5.86 -2.60
CA ASN A 177 6.23 5.47 -3.85
C ASN A 177 7.21 4.33 -3.58
N ILE A 178 6.92 3.16 -4.12
CA ILE A 178 7.77 1.98 -4.08
C ILE A 178 8.66 2.04 -5.31
N VAL A 179 9.96 2.18 -5.10
CA VAL A 179 10.96 2.24 -6.16
C VAL A 179 11.63 0.88 -6.27
N THR A 180 11.57 0.28 -7.47
CA THR A 180 12.16 -1.03 -7.72
C THR A 180 13.64 -0.93 -8.07
N ARG A 181 14.37 -2.03 -7.87
CA ARG A 181 15.78 -2.17 -8.27
C ARG A 181 15.90 -2.07 -9.79
N ARG A 182 16.90 -1.34 -10.22
CA ARG A 182 17.26 -1.28 -11.65
C ARG A 182 18.14 -2.46 -12.03
N PRO A 183 18.18 -2.81 -13.33
CA PRO A 183 19.10 -3.84 -13.79
C PRO A 183 20.56 -3.57 -13.39
N GLU A 184 21.19 -4.57 -12.81
CA GLU A 184 22.60 -4.55 -12.37
C GLU A 184 23.44 -5.50 -13.25
N ALA A 185 24.74 -5.24 -13.33
CA ALA A 185 25.64 -6.05 -14.12
C ALA A 185 25.90 -7.42 -13.44
N ARG A 186 25.54 -8.51 -14.10
CA ARG A 186 25.85 -9.89 -13.71
C ARG A 186 25.41 -10.25 -12.30
N VAL A 187 24.12 -10.08 -11.99
CA VAL A 187 23.53 -10.50 -10.73
C VAL A 187 22.64 -11.71 -10.95
N ALA A 188 22.87 -12.76 -10.16
CA ALA A 188 21.88 -13.79 -9.92
C ALA A 188 21.75 -13.94 -8.40
N GLN A 189 20.55 -13.78 -7.88
CA GLN A 189 20.26 -13.83 -6.45
C GLN A 189 19.11 -14.81 -6.21
N ALA A 190 19.27 -15.67 -5.22
CA ALA A 190 18.20 -16.55 -4.77
C ALA A 190 18.02 -16.41 -3.25
N LYS A 191 16.78 -16.45 -2.79
CA LYS A 191 16.40 -16.47 -1.39
C LYS A 191 15.42 -17.60 -1.17
N LEU A 192 15.62 -18.35 -0.09
CA LEU A 192 14.68 -19.33 0.42
C LEU A 192 14.44 -19.04 1.90
N ASP A 193 13.19 -18.76 2.23
CA ASP A 193 12.71 -18.50 3.58
C ASP A 193 11.66 -19.54 3.97
N LEU A 194 11.88 -20.21 5.09
CA LEU A 194 10.99 -21.23 5.63
C LEU A 194 10.50 -20.78 7.02
N GLY A 195 9.22 -20.98 7.29
CA GLY A 195 8.66 -20.47 8.53
C GLY A 195 7.58 -21.34 9.14
N SER A 196 7.17 -20.93 10.33
CA SER A 196 6.00 -21.50 11.01
C SER A 196 4.77 -21.45 10.13
N ARG A 197 3.80 -22.33 10.36
CA ARG A 197 2.56 -22.48 9.58
C ARG A 197 2.80 -22.95 8.14
N ASP A 198 3.76 -23.85 7.95
CA ASP A 198 4.17 -24.40 6.66
C ASP A 198 4.46 -23.30 5.61
N THR A 199 5.04 -22.18 6.09
CA THR A 199 5.37 -21.06 5.22
C THR A 199 6.63 -21.36 4.42
N VAL A 200 6.54 -21.08 3.12
CA VAL A 200 7.65 -21.11 2.16
C VAL A 200 7.60 -19.82 1.35
N ASP A 201 8.70 -19.09 1.30
CA ASP A 201 8.90 -17.92 0.44
C ASP A 201 10.20 -18.12 -0.34
N ALA A 202 10.12 -18.11 -1.66
CA ALA A 202 11.26 -18.34 -2.54
C ALA A 202 11.31 -17.25 -3.61
N ASP A 203 12.46 -16.55 -3.65
CA ASP A 203 12.73 -15.50 -4.62
C ASP A 203 13.91 -15.86 -5.50
N LEU A 204 13.81 -15.51 -6.78
CA LEU A 204 14.88 -15.57 -7.75
C LEU A 204 14.94 -14.26 -8.52
N LEU A 205 16.09 -13.59 -8.50
CA LEU A 205 16.36 -12.39 -9.28
C LEU A 205 17.58 -12.64 -10.16
N VAL A 206 17.43 -12.41 -11.47
CA VAL A 206 18.53 -12.42 -12.43
C VAL A 206 18.58 -11.09 -13.14
N SER A 207 19.77 -10.50 -13.23
CA SER A 207 19.97 -9.21 -13.86
C SER A 207 21.28 -9.17 -14.64
N HIS A 208 21.27 -8.48 -15.78
CA HIS A 208 22.45 -8.31 -16.61
C HIS A 208 22.41 -6.94 -17.31
N VAL A 209 23.57 -6.30 -17.37
CA VAL A 209 23.76 -5.07 -18.15
C VAL A 209 24.86 -5.32 -19.19
N THR A 210 24.58 -5.01 -20.46
CA THR A 210 25.53 -5.10 -21.55
C THR A 210 25.38 -3.91 -22.50
N GLY A 211 26.43 -3.11 -22.63
CA GLY A 211 26.36 -1.85 -23.38
C GLY A 211 25.24 -0.95 -22.85
N PRO A 212 24.35 -0.45 -23.72
CA PRO A 212 23.23 0.40 -23.30
C PRO A 212 22.03 -0.40 -22.76
N TRP A 213 22.04 -1.73 -22.77
CA TRP A 213 20.93 -2.58 -22.42
C TRP A 213 21.07 -3.12 -21.01
N GLY A 214 20.01 -2.98 -20.20
CA GLY A 214 19.84 -3.64 -18.92
C GLY A 214 18.60 -4.53 -18.96
N VAL A 215 18.70 -5.73 -18.41
CA VAL A 215 17.57 -6.67 -18.29
C VAL A 215 17.55 -7.23 -16.88
N SER A 216 16.38 -7.29 -16.26
CA SER A 216 16.15 -8.02 -15.00
C SER A 216 14.90 -8.88 -15.12
N LEU A 217 14.95 -10.07 -14.52
CA LEU A 217 13.85 -11.00 -14.37
C LEU A 217 13.77 -11.41 -12.91
N GLU A 218 12.59 -11.43 -12.35
CA GLU A 218 12.32 -11.83 -10.98
C GLU A 218 11.14 -12.80 -10.94
N GLY A 219 11.25 -13.80 -10.10
CA GLY A 219 10.16 -14.72 -9.76
C GLY A 219 10.06 -14.86 -8.26
N ASN A 220 8.86 -14.77 -7.72
CA ASN A 220 8.55 -15.06 -6.33
C ASN A 220 7.48 -16.15 -6.25
N PHE A 221 7.65 -17.06 -5.32
CA PHE A 221 6.66 -18.05 -4.92
C PHE A 221 6.49 -17.98 -3.41
N PHE A 222 5.26 -17.76 -2.97
CA PHE A 222 4.91 -17.73 -1.56
C PHE A 222 3.77 -18.70 -1.27
N ARG A 223 3.87 -19.39 -0.11
CA ARG A 223 2.81 -20.22 0.45
C ARG A 223 2.83 -20.13 1.97
N THR A 224 1.67 -20.04 2.58
CA THR A 224 1.48 -20.21 4.03
C THR A 224 0.15 -20.86 4.34
N ASP A 225 0.11 -21.73 5.35
CA ASP A 225 -1.16 -22.18 5.91
C ASP A 225 -1.83 -21.08 6.77
N GLY A 226 -1.12 -19.98 7.05
CA GLY A 226 -1.64 -18.86 7.83
C GLY A 226 -2.06 -19.26 9.24
N TYR A 227 -3.00 -18.52 9.81
CA TYR A 227 -3.51 -18.78 11.16
C TYR A 227 -5.01 -18.47 11.26
N LYS A 228 -5.64 -18.97 12.34
CA LYS A 228 -7.05 -18.69 12.64
C LYS A 228 -7.18 -17.25 13.12
N ILE A 229 -7.84 -16.42 12.34
CA ILE A 229 -7.96 -14.97 12.57
C ILE A 229 -8.96 -14.59 13.68
N VAL A 230 -9.92 -15.47 14.00
CA VAL A 230 -10.90 -15.21 15.07
C VAL A 230 -10.26 -15.50 16.44
N ARG A 231 -10.60 -14.67 17.45
CA ARG A 231 -10.13 -14.82 18.82
C ARG A 231 -10.48 -16.21 19.38
N LYS A 232 -9.54 -16.83 20.09
CA LYS A 232 -9.56 -18.26 20.47
C LYS A 232 -10.85 -18.68 21.20
N ASP A 233 -11.35 -17.86 22.13
CA ASP A 233 -12.55 -18.10 22.93
C ASP A 233 -13.88 -17.98 22.13
N GLN A 234 -13.81 -17.43 20.92
CA GLN A 234 -14.98 -17.23 20.05
C GLN A 234 -15.01 -18.17 18.84
N ARG A 235 -14.04 -19.10 18.73
CA ARG A 235 -13.94 -20.05 17.61
C ARG A 235 -14.97 -21.15 17.69
N GLY A 236 -15.50 -21.53 16.54
CA GLY A 236 -16.30 -22.72 16.35
C GLY A 236 -15.71 -23.70 15.33
N ALA A 237 -16.48 -24.66 14.88
CA ALA A 237 -16.02 -25.70 13.95
C ALA A 237 -15.63 -25.16 12.56
N ILE A 238 -16.18 -24.01 12.13
CA ILE A 238 -15.88 -23.40 10.83
C ILE A 238 -14.61 -22.56 10.82
N ASP A 239 -14.01 -22.27 11.99
CA ASP A 239 -12.81 -21.44 12.03
C ASP A 239 -11.58 -22.24 11.62
N VAL A 240 -11.14 -22.04 10.38
CA VAL A 240 -9.92 -22.61 9.80
C VAL A 240 -8.85 -21.54 9.66
N ASN A 241 -7.65 -21.92 9.28
CA ASN A 241 -6.58 -20.98 9.00
C ASN A 241 -6.91 -20.15 7.75
N ALA A 242 -6.43 -18.91 7.74
CA ALA A 242 -6.46 -18.03 6.57
C ALA A 242 -5.19 -18.28 5.75
N GLU A 243 -5.26 -19.27 4.86
CA GLU A 243 -4.15 -19.67 3.99
C GLU A 243 -3.99 -18.74 2.79
N SER A 244 -2.75 -18.65 2.26
CA SER A 244 -2.46 -17.92 1.03
C SER A 244 -1.38 -18.62 0.22
N ILE A 245 -1.56 -18.63 -1.10
CA ILE A 245 -0.54 -19.05 -2.08
C ILE A 245 -0.52 -18.00 -3.17
N HIS A 246 0.65 -17.39 -3.42
CA HIS A 246 0.80 -16.49 -4.54
C HIS A 246 2.08 -16.71 -5.33
N LYS A 247 2.06 -16.21 -6.56
CA LYS A 247 3.18 -16.26 -7.50
C LYS A 247 3.26 -14.91 -8.21
N THR A 248 4.48 -14.39 -8.26
CA THR A 248 4.77 -13.15 -8.98
C THR A 248 5.89 -13.39 -9.97
N PHE A 249 5.75 -12.85 -11.16
CA PHE A 249 6.81 -12.80 -12.16
C PHE A 249 6.95 -11.38 -12.67
N ASN A 250 8.14 -10.80 -12.55
CA ASN A 250 8.45 -9.44 -12.98
C ASN A 250 9.57 -9.48 -14.04
N GLY A 251 9.44 -8.66 -15.05
CA GLY A 251 10.47 -8.46 -16.08
C GLY A 251 10.66 -6.99 -16.38
N ARG A 252 11.92 -6.56 -16.54
CA ARG A 252 12.26 -5.18 -16.90
C ARG A 252 13.37 -5.18 -17.92
N VAL A 253 13.21 -4.38 -18.97
CA VAL A 253 14.23 -4.05 -19.96
C VAL A 253 14.45 -2.55 -19.94
N GLU A 254 15.70 -2.13 -19.86
CA GLU A 254 16.10 -0.73 -19.97
C GLU A 254 17.05 -0.55 -21.14
N TYR A 255 16.90 0.55 -21.87
CA TYR A 255 17.81 0.98 -22.92
C TYR A 255 18.28 2.39 -22.62
N THR A 256 19.58 2.53 -22.29
CA THR A 256 20.22 3.79 -21.91
C THR A 256 21.33 4.11 -22.87
N PRO A 257 21.03 4.63 -24.09
CA PRO A 257 22.02 4.90 -25.12
C PRO A 257 22.97 6.04 -24.75
N SER A 258 22.58 6.90 -23.81
CA SER A 258 23.39 8.00 -23.30
C SER A 258 23.00 8.39 -21.88
N LEU A 259 23.80 9.20 -21.21
CA LEU A 259 23.47 9.78 -19.90
C LEU A 259 22.22 10.70 -19.93
N ASN A 260 21.81 11.12 -21.13
CA ASN A 260 20.69 12.04 -21.32
C ASN A 260 19.41 11.37 -21.81
N SER A 261 19.44 10.06 -22.10
CA SER A 261 18.27 9.37 -22.62
C SER A 261 18.17 7.95 -22.05
N SER A 262 16.97 7.58 -21.66
CA SER A 262 16.66 6.23 -21.23
C SER A 262 15.25 5.85 -21.66
N LEU A 263 15.04 4.58 -21.98
CA LEU A 263 13.76 3.95 -22.24
C LEU A 263 13.63 2.74 -21.34
N PHE A 264 12.42 2.41 -20.95
CA PHE A 264 12.14 1.19 -20.21
C PHE A 264 10.87 0.50 -20.69
N LEU A 265 10.85 -0.80 -20.54
CA LEU A 265 9.67 -1.66 -20.63
C LEU A 265 9.67 -2.55 -19.40
N THR A 266 8.56 -2.58 -18.67
CA THR A 266 8.38 -3.48 -17.53
C THR A 266 7.07 -4.21 -17.67
N GLY A 267 7.04 -5.47 -17.23
CA GLY A 267 5.85 -6.29 -17.16
C GLY A 267 5.82 -7.10 -15.88
N SER A 268 4.63 -7.35 -15.37
CA SER A 268 4.39 -8.15 -14.18
C SER A 268 3.19 -9.05 -14.38
N PHE A 269 3.28 -10.26 -13.86
CA PHE A 269 2.17 -11.18 -13.69
C PHE A 269 2.09 -11.61 -12.23
N PHE A 270 0.88 -11.58 -11.67
CA PHE A 270 0.61 -11.99 -10.30
C PHE A 270 -0.65 -12.85 -10.27
N ARG A 271 -0.59 -13.94 -9.49
CA ARG A 271 -1.75 -14.77 -9.16
C ARG A 271 -1.72 -15.16 -7.70
N GLU A 272 -2.86 -15.03 -7.06
CA GLU A 272 -3.09 -15.42 -5.66
C GLU A 272 -4.35 -16.25 -5.52
N ASP A 273 -4.25 -17.33 -4.72
CA ASP A 273 -5.35 -18.14 -4.21
C ASP A 273 -5.33 -18.06 -2.67
N ARG A 274 -6.48 -17.76 -2.04
CA ARG A 274 -6.53 -17.48 -0.60
C ARG A 274 -7.80 -18.02 0.06
N GLY A 275 -7.63 -18.61 1.26
CA GLY A 275 -8.71 -18.89 2.21
C GLY A 275 -8.87 -17.75 3.21
N ASN A 276 -10.11 -17.36 3.52
CA ASN A 276 -10.40 -16.21 4.41
C ASN A 276 -10.84 -16.63 5.82
N GLY A 277 -10.36 -17.79 6.33
CA GLY A 277 -10.55 -18.24 7.70
C GLY A 277 -11.84 -19.05 7.94
N THR A 278 -12.63 -19.32 6.91
CA THR A 278 -13.70 -20.34 6.94
C THR A 278 -13.69 -21.18 5.66
N PRO A 279 -14.21 -22.44 5.67
CA PRO A 279 -14.09 -23.36 4.54
C PRO A 279 -14.70 -22.88 3.22
N LEU A 280 -15.75 -22.06 3.29
CA LEU A 280 -16.49 -21.59 2.11
C LEU A 280 -16.10 -20.17 1.71
N GLN A 281 -15.19 -19.48 2.42
CA GLN A 281 -14.72 -18.15 2.08
C GLN A 281 -13.34 -18.23 1.43
N ASN A 282 -13.31 -18.06 0.11
CA ASN A 282 -12.10 -18.08 -0.69
C ASN A 282 -12.09 -16.88 -1.62
N ASN A 283 -10.92 -16.48 -2.07
CA ASN A 283 -10.76 -15.54 -3.17
C ASN A 283 -9.58 -15.93 -4.06
N GLU A 284 -9.65 -15.49 -5.31
CA GLU A 284 -8.61 -15.61 -6.30
C GLU A 284 -8.41 -14.24 -6.96
N THR A 285 -7.15 -13.87 -7.16
CA THR A 285 -6.75 -12.64 -7.85
C THR A 285 -5.75 -13.00 -8.93
N GLU A 286 -5.97 -12.53 -10.16
CA GLU A 286 -5.00 -12.60 -11.25
C GLU A 286 -4.81 -11.22 -11.86
N THR A 287 -3.56 -10.78 -12.01
CA THR A 287 -3.25 -9.48 -12.59
C THR A 287 -2.12 -9.57 -13.60
N GLY A 288 -2.29 -8.87 -14.72
CA GLY A 288 -1.26 -8.57 -15.69
C GLY A 288 -1.01 -7.07 -15.75
N TYR A 289 0.25 -6.68 -15.78
CA TYR A 289 0.65 -5.29 -15.84
C TYR A 289 1.76 -5.11 -16.86
N ILE A 290 1.67 -4.05 -17.65
CA ILE A 290 2.73 -3.62 -18.56
C ILE A 290 2.88 -2.11 -18.48
N ALA A 291 4.11 -1.63 -18.44
CA ALA A 291 4.40 -0.20 -18.55
C ALA A 291 5.64 0.04 -19.40
N THR A 292 5.62 1.15 -20.11
CA THR A 292 6.75 1.62 -20.91
C THR A 292 6.90 3.12 -20.73
N GLY A 293 8.09 3.61 -20.90
CA GLY A 293 8.35 5.04 -20.81
C GLY A 293 9.80 5.37 -21.09
N GLY A 294 10.11 6.65 -20.90
CA GLY A 294 11.46 7.12 -21.12
C GLY A 294 11.69 8.52 -20.56
N ARG A 295 12.94 8.87 -20.50
CA ARG A 295 13.45 10.19 -20.12
C ARG A 295 14.39 10.71 -21.18
N LEU A 296 14.27 11.99 -21.50
CA LEU A 296 15.13 12.68 -22.46
C LEU A 296 15.52 14.05 -21.91
N LYS A 297 16.81 14.24 -21.66
CA LYS A 297 17.38 15.56 -21.36
C LYS A 297 17.92 16.16 -22.64
N THR A 298 17.40 17.32 -23.01
CA THR A 298 17.81 18.06 -24.22
C THR A 298 18.94 19.06 -23.92
N SER A 299 19.66 19.50 -24.94
CA SER A 299 20.82 20.40 -24.82
C SER A 299 20.47 21.77 -24.24
N ASP A 300 19.19 22.17 -24.32
CA ASP A 300 18.70 23.42 -23.72
C ASP A 300 18.39 23.30 -22.21
N GLY A 301 18.66 22.13 -21.60
CA GLY A 301 18.44 21.84 -20.19
C GLY A 301 17.02 21.39 -19.85
N SER A 302 16.16 21.14 -20.85
CA SER A 302 14.83 20.54 -20.62
C SER A 302 14.95 19.05 -20.34
N ASP A 303 14.14 18.55 -19.38
CA ASP A 303 14.03 17.15 -18.99
C ASP A 303 12.59 16.67 -19.26
N TRP A 304 12.43 15.79 -20.22
CA TRP A 304 11.15 15.22 -20.63
C TRP A 304 11.02 13.81 -20.11
N GLN A 305 9.87 13.49 -19.54
CA GLN A 305 9.53 12.15 -19.07
C GLN A 305 8.17 11.76 -19.61
N LEU A 306 8.08 10.54 -20.12
CA LEU A 306 6.85 9.92 -20.62
C LEU A 306 6.71 8.55 -19.99
N ALA A 307 5.50 8.20 -19.54
CA ALA A 307 5.16 6.83 -19.14
C ALA A 307 3.76 6.50 -19.59
N ALA A 308 3.57 5.29 -20.11
CA ALA A 308 2.28 4.71 -20.44
C ALA A 308 2.18 3.34 -19.77
N PHE A 309 0.98 2.97 -19.31
CA PHE A 309 0.77 1.70 -18.65
C PHE A 309 -0.61 1.13 -18.95
N SER A 310 -0.72 -0.19 -18.81
CA SER A 310 -1.99 -0.91 -18.78
C SER A 310 -1.96 -1.95 -17.67
N HIS A 311 -3.04 -2.06 -16.95
CA HIS A 311 -3.26 -3.01 -15.88
C HIS A 311 -4.57 -3.76 -16.15
N LEU A 312 -4.49 -5.08 -16.20
CA LEU A 312 -5.63 -5.98 -16.38
C LEU A 312 -5.74 -6.83 -15.12
N GLN A 313 -6.94 -6.96 -14.58
CA GLN A 313 -7.17 -7.73 -13.36
C GLN A 313 -8.48 -8.48 -13.43
N THR A 314 -8.49 -9.69 -12.91
CA THR A 314 -9.69 -10.41 -12.52
C THR A 314 -9.61 -10.77 -11.04
N PHE A 315 -10.76 -10.73 -10.38
CA PHE A 315 -10.89 -11.09 -8.98
C PHE A 315 -12.16 -11.91 -8.79
N SER A 316 -12.11 -12.90 -7.93
CA SER A 316 -13.30 -13.63 -7.48
C SER A 316 -13.27 -13.81 -5.97
N SER A 317 -14.45 -13.90 -5.34
CA SER A 317 -14.54 -14.12 -3.89
C SER A 317 -15.89 -14.71 -3.51
N THR A 318 -15.87 -15.60 -2.53
CA THR A 318 -17.06 -16.13 -1.89
C THR A 318 -17.20 -15.56 -0.47
N PHE A 319 -18.43 -15.24 -0.08
CA PHE A 319 -18.78 -14.75 1.25
C PHE A 319 -19.84 -15.64 1.86
N THR A 320 -19.79 -15.79 3.18
CA THR A 320 -20.70 -16.65 3.92
C THR A 320 -21.33 -15.93 5.11
N SER A 321 -22.44 -16.46 5.59
CA SER A 321 -23.06 -16.12 6.85
C SER A 321 -22.77 -17.23 7.85
N ALA A 322 -22.03 -16.92 8.90
CA ALA A 322 -21.71 -17.87 9.97
C ALA A 322 -22.84 -17.92 11.01
N ALA A 323 -23.16 -19.11 11.51
CA ALA A 323 -24.04 -19.25 12.67
C ALA A 323 -23.41 -18.56 13.91
N PRO A 324 -24.24 -18.10 14.88
CA PRO A 324 -23.71 -17.39 16.06
C PRO A 324 -22.67 -18.19 16.86
N ASN A 325 -22.82 -19.51 16.94
CA ASN A 325 -21.86 -20.41 17.59
C ASN A 325 -20.68 -20.80 16.70
N ARG A 326 -20.63 -20.30 15.45
CA ARG A 326 -19.59 -20.58 14.45
C ARG A 326 -19.32 -22.05 14.17
N ASN A 327 -20.32 -22.90 14.32
CA ASN A 327 -20.22 -24.34 14.00
C ASN A 327 -20.72 -24.69 12.60
N SER A 328 -21.38 -23.75 11.93
CA SER A 328 -21.84 -23.90 10.54
C SER A 328 -21.83 -22.55 9.83
N GLU A 329 -21.74 -22.58 8.51
CA GLU A 329 -21.86 -21.43 7.64
C GLU A 329 -22.70 -21.73 6.42
N THR A 330 -23.31 -20.70 5.85
CA THR A 330 -24.09 -20.80 4.61
C THR A 330 -23.57 -19.76 3.60
N PRO A 331 -23.58 -20.07 2.29
CA PRO A 331 -23.22 -19.10 1.27
C PRO A 331 -24.10 -17.84 1.38
N ALA A 332 -23.50 -16.65 1.27
CA ALA A 332 -24.19 -15.37 1.33
C ALA A 332 -24.07 -14.58 0.01
N LEU A 333 -22.92 -14.65 -0.62
CA LEU A 333 -22.60 -13.99 -1.89
C LEU A 333 -21.49 -14.78 -2.60
N ASN A 334 -21.62 -14.97 -3.90
CA ASN A 334 -20.57 -15.47 -4.77
C ASN A 334 -20.25 -14.40 -5.81
N GLN A 335 -19.17 -13.69 -5.59
CA GLN A 335 -18.58 -12.74 -6.53
C GLN A 335 -17.66 -13.52 -7.46
N PHE A 336 -18.24 -14.09 -8.52
CA PHE A 336 -17.56 -15.10 -9.33
C PHE A 336 -16.63 -14.49 -10.39
N ASP A 337 -16.76 -13.19 -10.70
CA ASP A 337 -15.90 -12.50 -11.65
C ASP A 337 -15.97 -10.98 -11.45
N VAL A 338 -14.80 -10.36 -11.28
CA VAL A 338 -14.65 -8.90 -11.15
C VAL A 338 -13.52 -8.46 -12.07
N PRO A 339 -13.80 -8.34 -13.39
CA PRO A 339 -12.82 -7.81 -14.31
C PRO A 339 -12.63 -6.31 -14.12
N SER A 340 -11.41 -5.86 -14.22
CA SER A 340 -11.09 -4.43 -14.28
C SER A 340 -9.89 -4.16 -15.18
N THR A 341 -9.96 -3.02 -15.88
CA THR A 341 -8.92 -2.53 -16.78
C THR A 341 -8.57 -1.09 -16.42
N ASP A 342 -7.29 -0.79 -16.43
CA ASP A 342 -6.74 0.53 -16.17
C ASP A 342 -5.68 0.85 -17.23
N VAL A 343 -5.85 1.96 -17.92
CA VAL A 343 -4.89 2.45 -18.93
C VAL A 343 -4.54 3.89 -18.61
N GLY A 344 -3.26 4.20 -18.58
CA GLY A 344 -2.83 5.55 -18.26
C GLY A 344 -1.64 6.03 -19.07
N LEU A 345 -1.54 7.35 -19.13
CA LEU A 345 -0.47 8.08 -19.80
C LEU A 345 -0.07 9.27 -18.92
N ASN A 346 1.23 9.45 -18.71
CA ASN A 346 1.82 10.58 -18.00
C ASN A 346 2.87 11.25 -18.89
N LEU A 347 2.80 12.56 -19.01
CA LEU A 347 3.83 13.36 -19.68
C LEU A 347 4.27 14.48 -18.74
N GLN A 348 5.57 14.63 -18.55
CA GLN A 348 6.17 15.67 -17.73
C GLN A 348 7.32 16.35 -18.47
N TRP A 349 7.40 17.64 -18.29
CA TRP A 349 8.55 18.47 -18.67
C TRP A 349 9.06 19.23 -17.46
N SER A 350 10.37 19.30 -17.27
CA SER A 350 10.98 20.15 -16.27
C SER A 350 12.21 20.86 -16.81
N LYS A 351 12.44 22.09 -16.33
CA LYS A 351 13.58 22.91 -16.75
C LYS A 351 13.97 23.89 -15.66
N ARG A 352 15.28 24.03 -15.44
CA ARG A 352 15.82 25.12 -14.61
C ARG A 352 15.93 26.40 -15.41
N ILE A 353 15.28 27.46 -14.90
CA ILE A 353 15.24 28.81 -15.53
C ILE A 353 15.87 29.82 -14.55
N PHE A 354 16.66 30.72 -15.06
CA PHE A 354 17.34 31.76 -14.26
C PHE A 354 18.12 31.23 -13.05
N GLN A 355 18.60 30.00 -13.11
CA GLN A 355 19.31 29.26 -12.04
C GLN A 355 18.53 29.06 -10.75
N SER A 356 17.56 29.90 -10.42
CA SER A 356 16.79 29.90 -9.17
C SER A 356 15.40 29.21 -9.26
N HIS A 357 14.88 28.98 -10.47
CA HIS A 357 13.57 28.38 -10.70
C HIS A 357 13.70 27.01 -11.36
N LEU A 358 13.12 25.98 -10.77
CA LEU A 358 12.92 24.68 -11.39
C LEU A 358 11.44 24.53 -11.73
N LEU A 359 11.10 24.86 -12.97
CA LEU A 359 9.72 24.71 -13.46
C LEU A 359 9.47 23.26 -13.85
N THR A 360 8.30 22.77 -13.49
CA THR A 360 7.80 21.45 -13.89
C THR A 360 6.36 21.58 -14.33
N ALA A 361 6.04 21.10 -15.52
CA ALA A 361 4.67 21.01 -16.03
C ALA A 361 4.38 19.60 -16.49
N GLY A 362 3.15 19.15 -16.33
CA GLY A 362 2.79 17.81 -16.78
C GLY A 362 1.30 17.61 -16.92
N THR A 363 0.95 16.49 -17.56
CA THR A 363 -0.42 16.04 -17.75
C THR A 363 -0.52 14.54 -17.55
N ASP A 364 -1.65 14.11 -16.99
CA ASP A 364 -1.97 12.70 -16.76
C ASP A 364 -3.35 12.40 -17.37
N LEU A 365 -3.47 11.20 -17.93
CA LEU A 365 -4.73 10.62 -18.35
C LEU A 365 -4.83 9.22 -17.76
N ARG A 366 -5.99 8.85 -17.21
CA ARG A 366 -6.27 7.51 -16.70
C ARG A 366 -7.70 7.13 -17.03
N TRP A 367 -7.90 6.08 -17.82
CA TRP A 367 -9.19 5.47 -18.11
C TRP A 367 -9.30 4.16 -17.35
N ILE A 368 -10.45 3.95 -16.71
CA ILE A 368 -10.75 2.79 -15.88
C ILE A 368 -12.08 2.21 -16.34
N ASP A 369 -12.12 0.91 -16.53
CA ASP A 369 -13.32 0.11 -16.68
C ASP A 369 -13.36 -0.97 -15.63
N GLY A 370 -14.52 -1.18 -14.99
CA GLY A 370 -14.62 -2.21 -13.97
C GLY A 370 -16.05 -2.62 -13.68
N GLU A 371 -16.23 -3.91 -13.47
CA GLU A 371 -17.54 -4.46 -13.13
C GLU A 371 -17.43 -5.61 -12.12
N THR A 372 -18.53 -5.93 -11.50
CA THR A 372 -18.66 -7.12 -10.65
C THR A 372 -19.84 -7.95 -11.13
N ASN A 373 -19.59 -9.26 -11.27
CA ASN A 373 -20.58 -10.28 -11.57
C ASN A 373 -20.79 -11.16 -10.34
N GLU A 374 -22.00 -11.15 -9.78
CA GLU A 374 -22.28 -11.75 -8.47
C GLU A 374 -23.53 -12.60 -8.50
N ASP A 375 -23.48 -13.76 -7.81
CA ASP A 375 -24.66 -14.53 -7.44
C ASP A 375 -25.01 -14.22 -5.98
N ALA A 376 -26.25 -13.78 -5.73
CA ALA A 376 -26.72 -13.32 -4.41
C ALA A 376 -28.00 -14.04 -3.99
N THR A 377 -28.37 -13.88 -2.72
CA THR A 377 -29.57 -14.46 -2.12
C THR A 377 -29.60 -15.99 -2.25
N PHE A 378 -28.83 -16.64 -1.36
CA PHE A 378 -28.78 -18.11 -1.28
C PHE A 378 -30.10 -18.66 -0.67
N SER A 379 -30.74 -19.59 -1.36
CA SER A 379 -31.92 -20.31 -0.88
C SER A 379 -31.49 -21.65 -0.29
N GLN A 380 -31.65 -21.85 1.01
CA GLN A 380 -31.38 -23.13 1.65
C GLN A 380 -32.27 -24.26 1.12
N ALA A 381 -33.52 -23.92 0.77
CA ALA A 381 -34.49 -24.93 0.26
C ALA A 381 -34.10 -25.44 -1.13
N LEU A 382 -33.48 -24.58 -1.97
CA LEU A 382 -33.04 -24.94 -3.33
C LEU A 382 -31.56 -25.36 -3.38
N GLY A 383 -30.77 -25.05 -2.33
CA GLY A 383 -29.35 -25.30 -2.31
C GLY A 383 -28.54 -24.40 -3.29
N GLU A 384 -29.13 -23.31 -3.78
CA GLU A 384 -28.52 -22.46 -4.81
C GLU A 384 -28.81 -20.97 -4.60
N PHE A 385 -28.01 -20.12 -5.26
CA PHE A 385 -28.27 -18.69 -5.38
C PHE A 385 -29.43 -18.42 -6.34
N THR A 386 -30.35 -17.53 -5.95
CA THR A 386 -31.56 -17.23 -6.71
C THR A 386 -31.49 -15.94 -7.52
N ARG A 387 -30.49 -15.08 -7.26
CA ARG A 387 -30.28 -13.81 -7.94
C ARG A 387 -28.92 -13.71 -8.55
N ARG A 388 -28.82 -13.06 -9.71
CA ARG A 388 -27.57 -12.67 -10.35
C ARG A 388 -27.55 -11.15 -10.53
N ARG A 389 -26.50 -10.53 -10.06
CA ARG A 389 -26.28 -9.08 -10.15
C ARG A 389 -25.01 -8.79 -10.97
N LYS A 390 -25.12 -7.81 -11.85
CA LYS A 390 -24.02 -7.17 -12.53
C LYS A 390 -24.03 -5.69 -12.15
N ALA A 391 -22.89 -5.13 -11.73
CA ALA A 391 -22.75 -3.72 -11.39
C ALA A 391 -21.36 -3.23 -11.80
N GLY A 392 -21.29 -2.04 -12.41
CA GLY A 392 -20.03 -1.47 -12.85
C GLY A 392 -20.22 -0.21 -13.66
N GLY A 393 -19.14 0.27 -14.26
CA GLY A 393 -19.10 1.48 -15.09
C GLY A 393 -17.67 1.83 -15.46
N GLU A 394 -17.54 2.96 -16.11
CA GLU A 394 -16.26 3.49 -16.57
C GLU A 394 -15.95 4.83 -15.90
N GLN A 395 -14.65 5.12 -15.75
CA GLN A 395 -14.18 6.43 -15.26
C GLN A 395 -13.04 6.94 -16.14
N LEU A 396 -13.03 8.26 -16.38
CA LEU A 396 -11.94 8.96 -17.01
C LEU A 396 -11.45 10.06 -16.08
N LEU A 397 -10.17 10.00 -15.72
CA LEU A 397 -9.47 11.03 -14.96
C LEU A 397 -8.44 11.69 -15.86
N THR A 398 -8.49 13.01 -15.97
CA THR A 398 -7.50 13.81 -16.68
C THR A 398 -7.02 14.93 -15.77
N GLY A 399 -5.74 15.24 -15.83
CA GLY A 399 -5.17 16.30 -15.02
C GLY A 399 -4.01 17.00 -15.69
N ALA A 400 -3.85 18.28 -15.36
CA ALA A 400 -2.70 19.08 -15.78
C ALA A 400 -2.18 19.89 -14.60
N TYR A 401 -0.87 19.96 -14.41
CA TYR A 401 -0.23 20.68 -13.33
C TYR A 401 0.95 21.50 -13.76
N LEU A 402 1.21 22.54 -12.97
CA LEU A 402 2.39 23.38 -13.04
C LEU A 402 2.97 23.53 -11.65
N GLN A 403 4.28 23.40 -11.52
CA GLN A 403 5.04 23.58 -10.28
C GLN A 403 6.27 24.43 -10.53
N ASP A 404 6.58 25.32 -9.61
CA ASP A 404 7.86 26.02 -9.53
C ASP A 404 8.51 25.76 -8.17
N ILE A 405 9.75 25.29 -8.19
CA ILE A 405 10.62 25.21 -7.03
C ILE A 405 11.61 26.37 -7.16
N PHE A 406 11.34 27.41 -6.39
CA PHE A 406 12.06 28.69 -6.42
C PHE A 406 13.01 28.82 -5.24
N THR A 407 14.27 29.13 -5.53
CA THR A 407 15.34 29.36 -4.53
C THR A 407 15.73 30.85 -4.55
N PRO A 408 15.01 31.72 -3.79
CA PRO A 408 15.22 33.19 -3.84
C PRO A 408 16.55 33.64 -3.26
N ALA A 409 17.09 32.91 -2.30
CA ALA A 409 18.35 33.19 -1.62
C ALA A 409 18.93 31.88 -1.05
N PRO A 410 20.22 31.83 -0.70
CA PRO A 410 20.80 30.70 -0.01
C PRO A 410 19.99 30.32 1.24
N GLY A 411 19.72 29.03 1.41
CA GLY A 411 18.94 28.50 2.52
C GLY A 411 17.42 28.64 2.40
N TRP A 412 16.88 29.33 1.38
CA TRP A 412 15.45 29.46 1.16
C TRP A 412 14.98 28.68 -0.06
N GLN A 413 13.90 27.93 0.08
CA GLN A 413 13.20 27.31 -1.03
C GLN A 413 11.68 27.51 -0.87
N VAL A 414 11.03 27.97 -1.93
CA VAL A 414 9.59 28.11 -2.04
C VAL A 414 9.09 27.19 -3.14
N THR A 415 8.15 26.32 -2.84
CA THR A 415 7.48 25.49 -3.84
C THR A 415 6.06 25.97 -4.01
N ILE A 416 5.68 26.29 -5.25
CA ILE A 416 4.31 26.65 -5.61
C ILE A 416 3.85 25.67 -6.68
N ALA A 417 2.73 25.00 -6.45
CA ALA A 417 2.14 24.09 -7.43
C ALA A 417 0.63 24.31 -7.52
N GLY A 418 0.10 24.04 -8.69
CA GLY A 418 -1.33 24.04 -8.94
C GLY A 418 -1.67 22.97 -9.96
N ARG A 419 -2.77 22.23 -9.70
CA ARG A 419 -3.25 21.19 -10.58
C ARG A 419 -4.76 21.31 -10.77
N PHE A 420 -5.17 21.14 -12.03
CA PHE A 420 -6.58 20.98 -12.42
C PHE A 420 -6.81 19.53 -12.81
N ASP A 421 -7.87 18.95 -12.26
CA ASP A 421 -8.30 17.59 -12.57
C ASP A 421 -9.76 17.60 -13.01
N SER A 422 -10.10 16.78 -13.99
CA SER A 422 -11.45 16.40 -14.37
C SER A 422 -11.66 14.91 -14.08
N TRP A 423 -12.74 14.58 -13.41
CA TRP A 423 -13.21 13.22 -13.20
C TRP A 423 -14.57 13.06 -13.88
N GLN A 424 -14.71 12.01 -14.66
CA GLN A 424 -15.95 11.63 -15.34
C GLN A 424 -16.27 10.18 -14.95
N SER A 425 -17.56 9.88 -14.68
CA SER A 425 -18.08 8.53 -14.44
C SER A 425 -19.26 8.33 -15.39
N PHE A 426 -19.21 7.30 -16.22
CA PHE A 426 -20.14 7.09 -17.31
C PHE A 426 -20.36 5.59 -17.59
N ASN A 427 -21.32 5.28 -18.45
CA ASN A 427 -21.70 3.90 -18.81
C ASN A 427 -22.03 3.02 -17.58
N ALA A 428 -22.46 3.62 -16.48
CA ALA A 428 -22.67 2.91 -15.23
C ALA A 428 -24.04 2.24 -15.17
N SER A 429 -24.07 1.02 -14.61
CA SER A 429 -25.31 0.27 -14.45
C SER A 429 -25.25 -0.69 -13.27
N ARG A 430 -26.44 -1.02 -12.72
CA ARG A 430 -26.65 -2.11 -11.77
C ARG A 430 -27.91 -2.87 -12.14
N VAL A 431 -27.73 -4.09 -12.65
CA VAL A 431 -28.85 -4.95 -13.08
C VAL A 431 -28.88 -6.21 -12.25
N GLU A 432 -30.00 -6.51 -11.64
CA GLU A 432 -30.24 -7.73 -10.89
C GLU A 432 -31.34 -8.55 -11.55
N LYS A 433 -31.09 -9.87 -11.74
CA LYS A 433 -32.01 -10.80 -12.38
C LYS A 433 -32.29 -12.00 -11.47
N ASN A 434 -33.50 -12.52 -11.55
CA ASN A 434 -33.80 -13.85 -11.01
C ASN A 434 -33.08 -14.90 -11.89
N LYS A 435 -32.31 -15.80 -11.27
CA LYS A 435 -31.50 -16.79 -12.00
C LYS A 435 -32.32 -17.85 -12.71
N GLN A 436 -33.49 -18.20 -12.16
CA GLN A 436 -34.34 -19.25 -12.74
C GLN A 436 -35.17 -18.73 -13.91
N THR A 437 -35.71 -17.52 -13.79
CA THR A 437 -36.61 -16.96 -14.82
C THR A 437 -35.91 -16.02 -15.79
N GLY A 438 -34.71 -15.52 -15.45
CA GLY A 438 -34.03 -14.48 -16.21
C GLY A 438 -34.65 -13.08 -16.09
N ALA A 439 -35.79 -12.94 -15.39
CA ALA A 439 -36.50 -11.67 -15.25
C ALA A 439 -35.69 -10.68 -14.39
N ILE A 440 -35.64 -9.43 -14.82
CA ILE A 440 -35.06 -8.33 -14.06
C ILE A 440 -35.89 -8.10 -12.80
N THR A 441 -35.25 -7.97 -11.64
CA THR A 441 -35.96 -7.73 -10.38
C THR A 441 -36.53 -6.30 -10.36
N PRO A 442 -37.73 -6.09 -9.78
CA PRO A 442 -38.33 -4.75 -9.72
C PRO A 442 -37.49 -3.69 -8.99
N THR A 443 -36.57 -4.15 -8.11
CA THR A 443 -35.66 -3.28 -7.35
C THR A 443 -34.34 -3.02 -8.05
N SER A 444 -34.16 -3.52 -9.29
CA SER A 444 -32.95 -3.27 -10.08
C SER A 444 -32.91 -1.82 -10.56
N PRO A 445 -31.88 -1.02 -10.23
CA PRO A 445 -31.80 0.39 -10.67
C PRO A 445 -31.70 0.58 -12.18
N GLY A 446 -31.10 -0.39 -12.89
CA GLY A 446 -30.79 -0.24 -14.32
C GLY A 446 -29.52 0.57 -14.57
N SER A 447 -29.58 1.52 -15.49
CA SER A 447 -28.49 2.47 -15.79
C SER A 447 -28.53 3.66 -14.84
N PHE A 448 -27.37 4.27 -14.61
CA PHE A 448 -27.19 5.52 -13.87
C PHE A 448 -26.80 6.64 -14.83
N SER A 449 -27.09 7.88 -14.43
CA SER A 449 -26.69 9.07 -15.19
C SER A 449 -25.19 9.27 -15.12
N ASP A 450 -24.62 9.74 -16.21
CA ASP A 450 -23.22 10.16 -16.24
C ASP A 450 -22.99 11.34 -15.28
N ARG A 451 -21.78 11.41 -14.73
CA ARG A 451 -21.37 12.46 -13.81
C ARG A 451 -20.00 12.99 -14.20
N ASP A 452 -19.81 14.27 -14.02
CA ASP A 452 -18.53 14.95 -14.16
C ASP A 452 -18.29 15.92 -13.00
N GLU A 453 -17.04 16.04 -12.57
CA GLU A 453 -16.60 16.94 -11.52
C GLU A 453 -15.19 17.47 -11.82
N PHE A 454 -14.93 18.69 -11.35
CA PHE A 454 -13.65 19.34 -11.48
C PHE A 454 -13.04 19.61 -10.09
N ALA A 455 -11.72 19.49 -10.01
CA ALA A 455 -10.98 19.81 -8.80
C ALA A 455 -9.78 20.70 -9.12
N PHE A 456 -9.55 21.70 -8.26
CA PHE A 456 -8.32 22.48 -8.25
C PHE A 456 -7.56 22.25 -6.95
N SER A 457 -6.32 21.78 -7.08
CA SER A 457 -5.44 21.39 -5.97
C SER A 457 -4.18 22.27 -5.94
N PRO A 458 -4.24 23.45 -5.30
CA PRO A 458 -3.07 24.29 -5.06
C PRO A 458 -2.20 23.72 -3.94
N LYS A 459 -0.89 23.97 -4.01
CA LYS A 459 0.08 23.73 -2.94
C LYS A 459 1.08 24.85 -2.88
N VAL A 460 1.37 25.32 -1.66
CA VAL A 460 2.49 26.23 -1.38
C VAL A 460 3.29 25.63 -0.24
N ALA A 461 4.59 25.54 -0.40
CA ALA A 461 5.47 25.04 0.65
C ALA A 461 6.74 25.89 0.75
N LEU A 462 7.24 26.02 1.96
CA LEU A 462 8.42 26.80 2.32
C LEU A 462 9.40 25.91 3.08
N LEU A 463 10.65 25.97 2.70
CA LEU A 463 11.78 25.42 3.44
C LEU A 463 12.79 26.55 3.69
N TYR A 464 13.27 26.61 4.93
CA TYR A 464 14.31 27.54 5.33
C TYR A 464 15.38 26.84 6.18
N HIS A 465 16.58 26.74 5.65
CA HIS A 465 17.75 26.30 6.39
C HIS A 465 18.28 27.48 7.22
N ALA A 466 17.81 27.59 8.45
CA ALA A 466 18.14 28.69 9.36
C ALA A 466 19.60 28.63 9.82
N THR A 467 20.13 27.40 9.97
CA THR A 467 21.54 27.11 10.22
C THR A 467 21.86 25.76 9.54
N ASP A 468 23.13 25.35 9.59
CA ASP A 468 23.53 24.00 9.11
C ASP A 468 22.83 22.87 9.91
N GLN A 469 22.36 23.17 11.11
CA GLN A 469 21.72 22.19 12.01
C GLN A 469 20.19 22.30 12.02
N LEU A 470 19.61 23.48 11.70
CA LEU A 470 18.18 23.73 11.82
C LEU A 470 17.54 24.06 10.48
N SER A 471 16.59 23.25 10.07
CA SER A 471 15.70 23.51 8.94
C SER A 471 14.27 23.67 9.42
N LEU A 472 13.60 24.70 8.95
CA LEU A 472 12.17 24.97 9.21
C LEU A 472 11.39 24.74 7.91
N ARG A 473 10.24 24.11 8.01
CA ARG A 473 9.37 23.84 6.87
C ARG A 473 7.93 24.11 7.18
N SER A 474 7.21 24.56 6.17
CA SER A 474 5.75 24.69 6.26
C SER A 474 5.13 24.37 4.90
N SER A 475 3.90 23.87 4.90
CA SER A 475 3.15 23.71 3.68
C SER A 475 1.66 23.91 3.90
N PHE A 476 0.98 24.40 2.85
CA PHE A 476 -0.45 24.50 2.73
C PHE A 476 -0.87 23.82 1.43
N TYR A 477 -1.95 23.04 1.46
CA TYR A 477 -2.39 22.26 0.31
C TYR A 477 -3.90 22.01 0.30
N LYS A 478 -4.43 21.83 -0.89
CA LYS A 478 -5.73 21.20 -1.13
C LYS A 478 -5.53 19.90 -1.89
N GLY A 479 -6.47 19.00 -1.73
CA GLY A 479 -6.49 17.72 -2.42
C GLY A 479 -7.90 17.21 -2.62
N PHE A 480 -8.04 16.18 -3.46
CA PHE A 480 -9.31 15.53 -3.70
C PHE A 480 -9.15 14.04 -3.91
N ARG A 481 -10.25 13.30 -3.75
CA ARG A 481 -10.39 11.90 -4.12
C ARG A 481 -11.76 11.67 -4.78
N ALA A 482 -11.76 11.14 -5.99
CA ALA A 482 -12.97 10.72 -6.67
C ALA A 482 -13.51 9.42 -6.04
N PRO A 483 -14.85 9.22 -5.97
CA PRO A 483 -15.43 7.94 -5.62
C PRO A 483 -15.05 6.86 -6.63
N THR A 484 -14.86 5.64 -6.16
CA THR A 484 -14.55 4.48 -7.01
C THR A 484 -15.81 3.87 -7.60
N ILE A 485 -15.67 3.08 -8.68
CA ILE A 485 -16.77 2.31 -9.29
C ILE A 485 -17.42 1.40 -8.23
N ASN A 486 -16.61 0.74 -7.39
CA ASN A 486 -17.10 -0.09 -6.30
C ASN A 486 -17.92 0.70 -5.26
N GLU A 487 -17.52 1.93 -4.90
CA GLU A 487 -18.27 2.75 -3.94
C GLU A 487 -19.62 3.20 -4.50
N GLN A 488 -19.65 3.56 -5.76
CA GLN A 488 -20.84 4.12 -6.41
C GLN A 488 -21.88 3.05 -6.77
N PHE A 489 -21.45 1.85 -7.21
CA PHE A 489 -22.39 0.95 -7.89
C PHE A 489 -22.55 -0.42 -7.26
N ARG A 490 -21.60 -0.89 -6.44
CA ARG A 490 -21.63 -2.22 -5.85
C ARG A 490 -22.05 -2.23 -4.38
N PRO A 491 -23.27 -2.69 -4.01
CA PRO A 491 -23.57 -3.03 -2.64
C PRO A 491 -22.85 -4.32 -2.24
N PHE A 492 -22.47 -4.45 -0.97
CA PHE A 492 -21.85 -5.68 -0.47
C PHE A 492 -22.45 -6.13 0.86
N ARG A 493 -22.23 -7.40 1.18
CA ARG A 493 -22.69 -8.00 2.42
C ARG A 493 -21.54 -8.76 3.07
N VAL A 494 -21.34 -8.52 4.36
CA VAL A 494 -20.42 -9.29 5.21
C VAL A 494 -21.24 -9.88 6.34
N ARG A 495 -21.44 -11.21 6.33
CA ARG A 495 -22.32 -11.89 7.27
C ARG A 495 -23.74 -11.31 7.22
N ASN A 496 -24.24 -10.77 8.34
CA ASN A 496 -25.55 -10.13 8.45
C ASN A 496 -25.55 -8.64 8.14
N ASP A 497 -24.35 -8.02 8.06
CA ASP A 497 -24.19 -6.61 7.76
C ASP A 497 -24.28 -6.36 6.25
N ILE A 498 -25.12 -5.42 5.86
CA ILE A 498 -25.32 -5.01 4.47
C ILE A 498 -24.83 -3.56 4.34
N THR A 499 -24.02 -3.28 3.33
CA THR A 499 -23.62 -1.93 2.97
C THR A 499 -24.08 -1.63 1.55
N GLU A 500 -25.00 -0.70 1.41
CA GLU A 500 -25.48 -0.24 0.10
C GLU A 500 -24.49 0.72 -0.56
N ALA A 501 -24.44 0.64 -1.88
CA ALA A 501 -23.74 1.58 -2.74
C ALA A 501 -24.53 2.90 -2.84
N ASN A 502 -23.81 3.96 -3.28
CA ASN A 502 -24.43 5.25 -3.52
C ASN A 502 -23.88 5.87 -4.82
N PRO A 503 -24.65 5.90 -5.91
CA PRO A 503 -24.21 6.49 -7.19
C PRO A 503 -23.99 8.00 -7.10
N ASP A 504 -24.58 8.66 -6.10
CA ASP A 504 -24.58 10.12 -5.95
C ASP A 504 -23.43 10.65 -5.08
N LEU A 505 -22.44 9.80 -4.77
CA LEU A 505 -21.29 10.20 -3.97
C LEU A 505 -20.50 11.35 -4.60
N ASN A 506 -20.25 12.39 -3.84
CA ASN A 506 -19.39 13.50 -4.22
C ASN A 506 -17.91 13.14 -3.99
N PRO A 507 -16.99 13.75 -4.76
CA PRO A 507 -15.56 13.66 -4.45
C PRO A 507 -15.24 14.24 -3.07
N GLU A 508 -14.38 13.55 -2.36
CA GLU A 508 -13.81 14.06 -1.09
C GLU A 508 -12.85 15.21 -1.39
N ARG A 509 -12.89 16.27 -0.61
CA ARG A 509 -12.03 17.45 -0.75
C ARG A 509 -11.31 17.73 0.56
N LEU A 510 -9.99 17.85 0.50
CA LEU A 510 -9.15 18.15 1.66
C LEU A 510 -8.57 19.55 1.54
N ILE A 511 -8.55 20.25 2.66
CA ILE A 511 -7.73 21.43 2.92
C ILE A 511 -6.86 21.17 4.14
N GLY A 512 -5.57 21.45 4.05
CA GLY A 512 -4.68 21.19 5.17
C GLY A 512 -3.39 21.98 5.11
N GLY A 513 -2.64 21.87 6.17
CA GLY A 513 -1.33 22.47 6.30
C GLY A 513 -0.51 21.83 7.41
N GLU A 514 0.78 22.05 7.34
CA GLU A 514 1.72 21.59 8.34
C GLU A 514 2.86 22.59 8.54
N VAL A 515 3.43 22.55 9.73
CA VAL A 515 4.68 23.22 10.08
C VAL A 515 5.60 22.22 10.74
N GLY A 516 6.89 22.31 10.47
CA GLY A 516 7.86 21.37 11.03
C GLY A 516 9.24 21.98 11.18
N ALA A 517 10.03 21.32 12.00
CA ALA A 517 11.43 21.60 12.22
C ALA A 517 12.23 20.30 12.19
N ASP A 518 13.35 20.34 11.51
CA ASP A 518 14.36 19.28 11.46
C ASP A 518 15.62 19.81 12.14
N TYR A 519 16.13 19.10 13.15
CA TYR A 519 17.24 19.58 13.96
C TYR A 519 18.31 18.49 14.20
N ALA A 520 19.54 18.80 13.83
CA ALA A 520 20.71 18.00 14.15
C ALA A 520 21.30 18.47 15.50
N PHE A 521 20.90 17.80 16.59
CA PHE A 521 21.37 18.13 17.96
C PHE A 521 22.87 17.92 18.08
N MET A 522 23.36 16.87 17.44
CA MET A 522 24.77 16.44 17.35
C MET A 522 24.96 15.77 15.99
N SER A 523 26.22 15.49 15.61
CA SER A 523 26.54 14.76 14.38
C SER A 523 25.89 13.35 14.30
N ASN A 524 25.53 12.78 15.45
CA ASN A 524 24.93 11.45 15.60
C ASN A 524 23.53 11.43 16.22
N LEU A 525 22.91 12.61 16.42
CA LEU A 525 21.55 12.73 16.96
C LEU A 525 20.74 13.73 16.12
N PHE A 526 19.74 13.22 15.46
CA PHE A 526 18.84 13.97 14.58
C PHE A 526 17.39 13.82 15.05
N GLY A 527 16.62 14.90 15.01
CA GLY A 527 15.21 14.90 15.34
C GLY A 527 14.39 15.71 14.35
N ARG A 528 13.16 15.27 14.14
CA ARG A 528 12.15 15.93 13.31
C ARG A 528 10.85 16.08 14.11
N LEU A 529 10.25 17.25 14.06
CA LEU A 529 8.95 17.54 14.64
C LEU A 529 8.03 18.15 13.59
N THR A 530 6.79 17.68 13.50
CA THR A 530 5.78 18.22 12.58
C THR A 530 4.44 18.34 13.29
N ALA A 531 3.84 19.52 13.24
CA ALA A 531 2.43 19.72 13.60
C ALA A 531 1.61 19.86 12.31
N PHE A 532 0.44 19.21 12.26
CA PHE A 532 -0.41 19.23 11.06
C PHE A 532 -1.88 19.44 11.42
N TRP A 533 -2.62 19.99 10.45
CA TRP A 533 -4.05 20.20 10.53
C TRP A 533 -4.67 19.96 9.16
N ASN A 534 -5.73 19.14 9.12
CA ASN A 534 -6.48 18.79 7.92
C ASN A 534 -7.97 18.84 8.19
N GLU A 535 -8.75 19.36 7.26
CA GLU A 535 -10.20 19.17 7.17
C GLU A 535 -10.56 18.49 5.86
N VAL A 536 -11.43 17.48 5.95
CA VAL A 536 -12.00 16.80 4.80
C VAL A 536 -13.46 17.15 4.71
N LYS A 537 -13.86 17.70 3.58
CA LYS A 537 -15.24 17.94 3.18
C LYS A 537 -15.73 16.75 2.34
N ASP A 538 -16.99 16.38 2.55
CA ASP A 538 -17.63 15.26 1.87
C ASP A 538 -16.89 13.90 2.00
N PRO A 539 -16.29 13.54 3.18
CA PRO A 539 -15.62 12.25 3.32
C PRO A 539 -16.61 11.10 3.13
N VAL A 540 -16.26 10.13 2.28
CA VAL A 540 -17.08 8.93 2.03
C VAL A 540 -16.87 7.94 3.15
N VAL A 541 -17.92 7.57 3.84
CA VAL A 541 -17.91 6.61 4.95
C VAL A 541 -19.08 5.62 4.83
N ASN A 542 -18.98 4.50 5.56
CA ASN A 542 -20.09 3.55 5.70
C ASN A 542 -20.98 4.00 6.85
N VAL A 543 -22.00 4.81 6.54
CA VAL A 543 -22.92 5.38 7.53
C VAL A 543 -23.93 4.33 7.98
N THR A 544 -24.06 4.11 9.29
CA THR A 544 -25.06 3.22 9.87
C THR A 544 -26.45 3.84 9.70
N LYS A 545 -27.36 3.16 9.00
CA LYS A 545 -28.76 3.55 8.77
C LYS A 545 -29.74 2.86 9.72
N GLY A 546 -29.34 1.73 10.30
CA GLY A 546 -30.14 1.02 11.29
C GLY A 546 -29.61 -0.37 11.62
N ILE A 547 -30.14 -0.93 12.71
CA ILE A 547 -29.84 -2.29 13.16
C ILE A 547 -31.02 -3.19 12.74
N GLY A 548 -30.70 -4.34 12.14
CA GLY A 548 -31.69 -5.31 11.71
C GLY A 548 -32.39 -6.02 12.86
N ALA A 549 -33.69 -6.05 12.80
CA ALA A 549 -34.54 -6.83 13.70
C ALA A 549 -35.20 -8.03 13.00
N GLY A 550 -34.63 -8.50 11.86
CA GLY A 550 -35.26 -9.49 10.99
C GLY A 550 -36.38 -8.87 10.13
N ALA A 551 -36.28 -7.59 9.82
CA ALA A 551 -37.25 -6.81 9.07
C ALA A 551 -36.54 -5.92 8.02
N PRO A 552 -37.29 -5.34 7.03
CA PRO A 552 -36.72 -4.40 6.09
C PRO A 552 -36.21 -3.12 6.78
N VAL A 553 -34.99 -2.70 6.41
CA VAL A 553 -34.34 -1.44 6.82
C VAL A 553 -33.88 -0.73 5.55
N ALA A 554 -34.39 0.48 5.28
CA ALA A 554 -33.98 1.25 4.12
C ALA A 554 -32.50 1.76 4.30
N PRO A 555 -31.67 1.77 3.22
CA PRO A 555 -31.94 1.28 1.85
C PRO A 555 -31.65 -0.21 1.65
N CYS A 556 -31.18 -0.94 2.67
CA CYS A 556 -30.63 -2.30 2.55
C CYS A 556 -31.68 -3.40 2.28
N GLY A 557 -32.98 -3.09 2.33
CA GLY A 557 -34.02 -4.11 2.30
C GLY A 557 -34.05 -4.97 3.56
N PHE A 558 -34.26 -6.28 3.45
CA PHE A 558 -34.30 -7.18 4.59
C PHE A 558 -32.91 -7.34 5.23
N VAL A 559 -32.82 -6.96 6.51
CA VAL A 559 -31.61 -7.10 7.33
C VAL A 559 -31.88 -8.13 8.43
N PRO A 560 -31.11 -9.23 8.49
CA PRO A 560 -31.25 -10.22 9.55
C PRO A 560 -31.12 -9.62 10.95
N ALA A 561 -31.72 -10.26 11.95
CA ALA A 561 -31.58 -9.84 13.33
C ALA A 561 -30.11 -9.80 13.77
N GLY A 562 -29.72 -8.70 14.42
CA GLY A 562 -28.34 -8.42 14.84
C GLY A 562 -27.40 -7.95 13.72
N GLY A 563 -27.85 -7.89 12.46
CA GLY A 563 -27.11 -7.29 11.37
C GLY A 563 -27.26 -5.76 11.34
N VAL A 564 -26.38 -5.08 10.65
CA VAL A 564 -26.39 -3.62 10.49
C VAL A 564 -26.62 -3.25 9.03
N CYS A 565 -27.56 -2.34 8.77
CA CYS A 565 -27.70 -1.67 7.49
C CYS A 565 -26.78 -0.43 7.48
N ARG A 566 -25.88 -0.39 6.51
CA ARG A 566 -25.05 0.77 6.21
C ARG A 566 -25.28 1.22 4.78
N GLN A 567 -24.97 2.48 4.50
CA GLN A 567 -24.88 3.01 3.15
C GLN A 567 -23.59 3.79 3.03
N ARG A 568 -22.92 3.69 1.90
CA ARG A 568 -21.84 4.64 1.58
C ARG A 568 -22.45 6.01 1.38
N ASP A 569 -21.97 6.97 2.15
CA ASP A 569 -22.53 8.32 2.14
C ASP A 569 -21.43 9.35 2.41
N ASN A 570 -21.62 10.57 1.96
CA ASN A 570 -20.75 11.69 2.29
C ASN A 570 -21.19 12.29 3.64
N LEU A 571 -20.27 12.36 4.61
CA LEU A 571 -20.45 13.27 5.75
C LEU A 571 -20.13 14.69 5.28
N ASP A 572 -20.64 15.72 5.99
CA ASP A 572 -20.35 17.11 5.60
C ASP A 572 -18.86 17.41 5.87
N ARG A 573 -18.36 17.20 7.11
CA ARG A 573 -17.01 17.62 7.45
C ARG A 573 -16.37 16.83 8.59
N THR A 574 -15.08 16.50 8.40
CA THR A 574 -14.24 15.91 9.45
C THR A 574 -12.95 16.69 9.62
N ARG A 575 -12.38 16.67 10.83
CA ARG A 575 -11.10 17.32 11.17
C ARG A 575 -10.10 16.31 11.74
N ILE A 576 -8.86 16.45 11.30
CA ILE A 576 -7.72 15.64 11.73
C ILE A 576 -6.57 16.58 12.05
N ARG A 577 -6.05 16.56 13.28
CA ARG A 577 -4.91 17.37 13.71
C ARG A 577 -3.99 16.59 14.62
N GLY A 578 -2.70 16.85 14.55
CA GLY A 578 -1.77 16.06 15.32
C GLY A 578 -0.34 16.58 15.30
N ILE A 579 0.50 15.82 15.99
CA ILE A 579 1.94 16.06 16.09
C ILE A 579 2.64 14.76 15.77
N GLU A 580 3.62 14.82 14.88
CA GLU A 580 4.57 13.74 14.56
C GLU A 580 5.95 14.13 15.08
N ALA A 581 6.62 13.20 15.78
CA ALA A 581 7.99 13.34 16.22
C ALA A 581 8.80 12.13 15.76
N GLU A 582 9.97 12.36 15.19
CA GLU A 582 10.93 11.35 14.77
C GLU A 582 12.29 11.65 15.39
N LEU A 583 12.99 10.63 15.85
CA LEU A 583 14.33 10.72 16.42
C LEU A 583 15.20 9.62 15.87
N GLU A 584 16.41 9.96 15.42
CA GLU A 584 17.45 9.00 15.07
C GLU A 584 18.69 9.30 15.90
N TYR A 585 19.22 8.26 16.59
CA TYR A 585 20.40 8.37 17.44
C TYR A 585 21.38 7.25 17.16
N ARG A 586 22.62 7.59 16.88
CA ARG A 586 23.74 6.68 16.61
C ARG A 586 24.85 6.85 17.65
N PRO A 587 24.67 6.33 18.88
CA PRO A 587 25.64 6.52 19.97
C PRO A 587 27.01 5.94 19.67
N PHE A 588 27.05 4.85 18.89
CA PHE A 588 28.28 4.13 18.55
C PHE A 588 28.23 3.69 17.08
N LEU A 589 29.37 3.42 16.48
CA LEU A 589 29.53 3.07 15.06
C LEU A 589 28.58 1.98 14.53
N ARG A 590 28.14 1.05 15.38
CA ARG A 590 27.33 -0.12 14.98
C ARG A 590 25.90 -0.07 15.49
N TRP A 591 25.51 0.97 16.20
CA TRP A 591 24.22 1.05 16.85
C TRP A 591 23.39 2.20 16.28
N THR A 592 22.18 1.90 15.87
CA THR A 592 21.19 2.92 15.46
C THR A 592 19.91 2.72 16.23
N PHE A 593 19.45 3.75 16.92
CA PHE A 593 18.16 3.84 17.57
C PHE A 593 17.27 4.77 16.74
N THR A 594 16.10 4.31 16.35
CA THR A 594 15.09 5.15 15.70
C THR A 594 13.80 5.09 16.49
N GLY A 595 13.22 6.24 16.77
CA GLY A 595 11.93 6.36 17.45
C GLY A 595 11.02 7.27 16.63
N SER A 596 9.77 6.90 16.48
CA SER A 596 8.76 7.73 15.85
C SER A 596 7.46 7.69 16.64
N TYR A 597 6.79 8.83 16.77
CA TYR A 597 5.57 9.00 17.55
C TYR A 597 4.56 9.86 16.78
N LEU A 598 3.29 9.49 16.85
CA LEU A 598 2.17 10.25 16.36
C LEU A 598 1.13 10.43 17.47
N TYR A 599 0.78 11.67 17.76
CA TYR A 599 -0.47 12.06 18.42
C TYR A 599 -1.46 12.51 17.36
N ASN A 600 -2.68 11.94 17.36
CA ASN A 600 -3.71 12.21 16.37
C ASN A 600 -5.07 12.46 17.03
N HIS A 601 -5.62 13.63 16.80
CA HIS A 601 -6.97 14.01 17.24
C HIS A 601 -7.89 14.13 16.04
N THR A 602 -8.89 13.27 15.97
CA THR A 602 -9.84 13.19 14.85
C THR A 602 -11.26 13.37 15.34
N GLU A 603 -12.08 14.08 14.57
CA GLU A 603 -13.44 14.47 14.95
C GLU A 603 -14.33 14.65 13.73
N VAL A 604 -15.57 14.18 13.81
CA VAL A 604 -16.65 14.54 12.88
C VAL A 604 -17.18 15.91 13.31
N LEU A 605 -16.99 16.93 12.48
CA LEU A 605 -17.40 18.30 12.78
C LEU A 605 -18.86 18.57 12.46
N SER A 606 -19.34 17.99 11.35
CA SER A 606 -20.68 18.20 10.86
C SER A 606 -21.16 17.00 10.08
N ALA A 607 -22.36 16.55 10.39
CA ALA A 607 -23.06 15.45 9.74
C ALA A 607 -24.58 15.69 9.76
N PRO A 608 -25.12 16.67 9.02
CA PRO A 608 -26.53 17.10 9.11
C PRO A 608 -27.55 15.97 8.92
N ASN A 609 -27.21 14.99 8.05
CA ASN A 609 -28.05 13.83 7.78
C ASN A 609 -27.91 12.72 8.85
N GLN A 610 -26.93 12.85 9.77
CA GLN A 610 -26.62 11.89 10.83
C GLN A 610 -26.05 12.63 12.06
N PRO A 611 -26.87 13.43 12.77
CA PRO A 611 -26.40 14.29 13.86
C PRO A 611 -25.71 13.53 15.01
N ASP A 612 -26.08 12.24 15.21
CA ASP A 612 -25.47 11.38 16.24
C ASP A 612 -23.98 11.11 16.01
N LEU A 613 -23.46 11.37 14.80
CA LEU A 613 -22.05 11.23 14.48
C LEU A 613 -21.24 12.48 14.83
N GLU A 614 -21.87 13.65 15.04
CA GLU A 614 -21.16 14.89 15.38
C GLU A 614 -20.45 14.75 16.72
N GLY A 615 -19.20 15.22 16.77
CA GLY A 615 -18.31 15.08 17.93
C GLY A 615 -17.69 13.68 18.11
N LYS A 616 -18.10 12.66 17.31
CA LYS A 616 -17.48 11.33 17.35
C LYS A 616 -16.07 11.36 16.77
N ARG A 617 -15.22 10.46 17.30
CA ARG A 617 -13.90 10.17 16.70
C ARG A 617 -14.10 9.48 15.36
N ILE A 618 -13.25 9.79 14.39
CA ILE A 618 -13.18 9.00 13.15
C ILE A 618 -12.80 7.57 13.54
N ALA A 619 -13.60 6.60 13.06
CA ALA A 619 -13.38 5.19 13.33
C ALA A 619 -11.99 4.73 12.88
N GLN A 620 -11.44 3.71 13.53
CA GLN A 620 -10.18 3.06 13.18
C GLN A 620 -8.93 3.97 13.20
N VAL A 621 -9.01 5.10 13.91
CA VAL A 621 -7.89 6.03 14.10
C VAL A 621 -7.49 6.07 15.58
N PRO A 622 -6.34 5.50 15.94
CA PRO A 622 -5.82 5.59 17.31
C PRO A 622 -5.29 7.00 17.60
N ARG A 623 -5.41 7.44 18.86
CA ARG A 623 -4.86 8.74 19.29
C ARG A 623 -3.36 8.76 19.38
N HIS A 624 -2.78 7.65 19.81
CA HIS A 624 -1.35 7.53 20.07
C HIS A 624 -0.81 6.32 19.31
N GLN A 625 0.26 6.53 18.60
CA GLN A 625 1.05 5.47 17.96
C GLN A 625 2.52 5.78 18.17
N PHE A 626 3.32 4.78 18.42
CA PHE A 626 4.76 4.92 18.34
C PHE A 626 5.41 3.65 17.79
N ALA A 627 6.55 3.82 17.14
CA ALA A 627 7.43 2.75 16.72
C ALA A 627 8.85 3.04 17.20
N LEU A 628 9.52 1.97 17.62
CA LEU A 628 10.90 1.99 18.09
C LEU A 628 11.67 0.96 17.30
N LYS A 629 12.89 1.29 16.85
CA LYS A 629 13.79 0.36 16.17
C LYS A 629 15.18 0.49 16.77
N LEU A 630 15.77 -0.64 17.09
CA LEU A 630 17.14 -0.76 17.54
C LEU A 630 17.88 -1.68 16.57
N ASN A 631 18.88 -1.15 15.89
CA ASN A 631 19.74 -1.92 15.01
C ASN A 631 21.17 -2.00 15.57
N TYR A 632 21.71 -3.20 15.57
CA TYR A 632 23.13 -3.47 15.72
C TYR A 632 23.65 -4.12 14.44
N THR A 633 24.55 -3.43 13.73
CA THR A 633 25.09 -3.89 12.45
C THR A 633 26.55 -4.26 12.59
N ASN A 634 26.85 -5.56 12.54
CA ASN A 634 28.21 -6.09 12.57
C ASN A 634 28.35 -7.30 11.63
N PRO A 635 28.64 -7.07 10.33
CA PRO A 635 28.71 -8.14 9.33
C PRO A 635 29.72 -9.24 9.66
N ALA A 636 30.75 -8.94 10.42
CA ALA A 636 31.74 -9.94 10.85
C ALA A 636 31.20 -10.89 11.95
N LEU A 637 30.17 -10.46 12.69
CA LEU A 637 29.63 -11.23 13.81
C LEU A 637 28.16 -11.58 13.54
N ILE A 638 27.25 -10.59 13.63
CA ILE A 638 25.81 -10.73 13.47
C ILE A 638 25.17 -9.33 13.34
N ASN A 639 24.15 -9.20 12.53
CA ASN A 639 23.24 -8.07 12.54
C ASN A 639 22.01 -8.41 13.37
N VAL A 640 21.54 -7.47 14.17
CA VAL A 640 20.37 -7.61 15.05
C VAL A 640 19.47 -6.39 14.85
N SER A 641 18.20 -6.62 14.58
CA SER A 641 17.18 -5.57 14.56
C SER A 641 16.06 -5.96 15.51
N VAL A 642 15.74 -5.09 16.45
CA VAL A 642 14.57 -5.21 17.32
C VAL A 642 13.63 -4.08 17.00
N GLN A 643 12.38 -4.40 16.69
CA GLN A 643 11.36 -3.44 16.33
C GLN A 643 10.18 -3.54 17.30
N GLY A 644 9.73 -2.41 17.84
CA GLY A 644 8.58 -2.34 18.73
C GLY A 644 7.53 -1.40 18.17
N ARG A 645 6.27 -1.80 18.21
CA ARG A 645 5.15 -0.99 17.71
C ARG A 645 4.01 -0.94 18.73
N PHE A 646 3.62 0.28 19.11
CA PHE A 646 2.45 0.56 19.95
C PHE A 646 1.35 1.20 19.11
N VAL A 647 0.13 0.72 19.29
CA VAL A 647 -1.09 1.31 18.73
C VAL A 647 -2.09 1.50 19.87
N GLY A 648 -2.51 2.72 20.10
CA GLY A 648 -3.48 3.09 21.13
C GLY A 648 -4.90 2.63 20.81
N ASP A 649 -5.80 2.81 21.76
CA ASP A 649 -7.20 2.46 21.63
C ASP A 649 -7.89 3.22 20.47
N GLN A 650 -8.84 2.53 19.83
CA GLN A 650 -9.61 3.06 18.70
C GLN A 650 -11.01 2.46 18.67
N PHE A 651 -11.89 3.01 17.85
CA PHE A 651 -13.22 2.47 17.61
C PHE A 651 -13.29 1.82 16.22
N GLU A 652 -14.02 0.72 16.11
CA GLU A 652 -14.22 0.03 14.82
C GLU A 652 -15.34 0.66 13.98
N ASP A 653 -16.33 1.27 14.63
CA ASP A 653 -17.56 1.79 14.04
C ASP A 653 -17.65 3.33 14.11
N ASP A 654 -18.50 3.89 13.28
CA ASP A 654 -18.81 5.32 13.18
C ASP A 654 -19.48 5.87 14.45
N LEU A 655 -20.29 5.06 15.12
CA LEU A 655 -21.01 5.41 16.35
C LEU A 655 -20.10 5.42 17.60
N ASN A 656 -18.84 4.96 17.48
CA ASN A 656 -17.88 4.78 18.57
C ASN A 656 -18.38 3.81 19.67
N SER A 657 -19.14 2.79 19.29
CA SER A 657 -19.67 1.80 20.19
C SER A 657 -18.77 0.56 20.33
N LEU A 658 -18.00 0.22 19.31
CA LEU A 658 -17.14 -0.95 19.26
C LEU A 658 -15.67 -0.55 19.51
N LYS A 659 -15.26 -0.55 20.76
CA LYS A 659 -13.90 -0.22 21.15
C LYS A 659 -12.95 -1.39 20.92
N LEU A 660 -11.76 -1.12 20.35
CA LEU A 660 -10.59 -2.00 20.30
C LEU A 660 -9.55 -1.50 21.30
N GLY A 661 -8.95 -2.43 22.05
CA GLY A 661 -7.90 -2.14 23.03
C GLY A 661 -6.56 -1.75 22.37
N ASP A 662 -5.73 -1.09 23.15
CA ASP A 662 -4.35 -0.80 22.79
C ASP A 662 -3.47 -2.06 22.83
N PHE A 663 -2.36 -2.02 22.10
CA PHE A 663 -1.37 -3.10 22.12
C PHE A 663 0.05 -2.62 21.84
N PHE A 664 1.00 -3.40 22.33
CA PHE A 664 2.42 -3.28 22.00
C PHE A 664 2.94 -4.64 21.55
N VAL A 665 3.58 -4.68 20.38
CA VAL A 665 4.21 -5.88 19.80
C VAL A 665 5.68 -5.61 19.53
N VAL A 666 6.49 -6.65 19.64
CA VAL A 666 7.93 -6.60 19.40
C VAL A 666 8.31 -7.69 18.41
N ASP A 667 9.10 -7.32 17.42
CA ASP A 667 9.62 -8.19 16.38
C ASP A 667 11.16 -8.20 16.44
N LEU A 668 11.77 -9.31 16.03
CA LEU A 668 13.21 -9.52 16.03
C LEU A 668 13.67 -10.03 14.67
N MET A 669 14.76 -9.46 14.16
CA MET A 669 15.50 -9.97 13.00
C MET A 669 16.96 -10.17 13.36
N LEU A 670 17.50 -11.33 13.01
CA LEU A 670 18.91 -11.67 13.11
C LEU A 670 19.42 -12.02 11.73
N SER A 671 20.55 -11.49 11.31
CA SER A 671 21.18 -11.92 10.07
C SER A 671 22.71 -12.00 10.20
N ARG A 672 23.30 -12.87 9.41
CA ARG A 672 24.74 -13.03 9.36
C ARG A 672 25.21 -13.31 7.94
N PRO A 673 26.07 -12.47 7.39
CA PRO A 673 26.80 -12.79 6.17
C PRO A 673 27.66 -14.05 6.37
N ILE A 674 27.63 -14.94 5.41
CA ILE A 674 28.41 -16.18 5.40
C ILE A 674 29.14 -16.33 4.06
N PRO A 675 30.37 -16.86 4.05
CA PRO A 675 31.03 -17.25 2.82
C PRO A 675 30.37 -18.51 2.26
N VAL A 676 29.95 -18.47 0.99
CA VAL A 676 29.41 -19.64 0.30
C VAL A 676 30.32 -19.95 -0.89
N PRO A 677 30.90 -21.16 -0.99
CA PRO A 677 31.81 -21.49 -2.07
C PRO A 677 31.17 -21.29 -3.45
N GLY A 678 31.87 -20.56 -4.33
CA GLY A 678 31.42 -20.27 -5.70
C GLY A 678 30.37 -19.17 -5.81
N MET A 679 30.07 -18.43 -4.73
CA MET A 679 29.11 -17.31 -4.68
C MET A 679 29.81 -16.03 -4.25
N THR A 680 29.27 -14.87 -4.64
CA THR A 680 29.83 -13.56 -4.29
C THR A 680 29.39 -13.12 -2.89
N ALA A 681 28.21 -13.54 -2.42
CA ALA A 681 27.70 -13.28 -1.08
C ALA A 681 26.70 -14.36 -0.68
N GLY A 682 26.67 -14.63 0.64
CA GLY A 682 25.65 -15.44 1.29
C GLY A 682 25.21 -14.78 2.58
N GLU A 683 23.96 -14.99 3.00
CA GLU A 683 23.42 -14.50 4.26
C GLU A 683 22.45 -15.53 4.84
N LEU A 684 22.66 -15.87 6.11
CA LEU A 684 21.68 -16.59 6.91
C LEU A 684 20.88 -15.60 7.73
N PHE A 685 19.57 -15.81 7.83
CA PHE A 685 18.72 -14.94 8.63
C PHE A 685 17.68 -15.75 9.43
N LEU A 686 17.23 -15.16 10.53
CA LEU A 686 16.13 -15.63 11.38
C LEU A 686 15.31 -14.43 11.81
N ALA A 687 14.01 -14.51 11.62
CA ALA A 687 13.05 -13.48 12.01
C ALA A 687 11.99 -14.06 12.95
N VAL A 688 11.55 -13.25 13.89
CA VAL A 688 10.49 -13.57 14.85
C VAL A 688 9.52 -12.39 14.88
N GLU A 689 8.31 -12.61 14.42
CA GLU A 689 7.22 -11.63 14.51
C GLU A 689 6.44 -11.89 15.81
N ASN A 690 6.00 -10.81 16.49
CA ASN A 690 5.29 -10.88 17.76
C ASN A 690 6.01 -11.78 18.79
N LEU A 691 7.26 -11.44 19.10
CA LEU A 691 8.20 -12.21 19.94
C LEU A 691 7.60 -12.68 21.28
N PHE A 692 6.69 -11.90 21.87
CA PHE A 692 6.07 -12.21 23.16
C PHE A 692 4.67 -12.87 23.03
N ASP A 693 4.29 -13.32 21.84
CA ASP A 693 2.98 -13.96 21.53
C ASP A 693 1.80 -13.15 22.08
N ARG A 694 1.87 -11.84 21.96
CA ARG A 694 0.80 -10.94 22.42
C ARG A 694 -0.46 -11.13 21.58
N THR A 695 -1.57 -11.51 22.17
CA THR A 695 -2.88 -11.49 21.54
C THR A 695 -3.39 -10.05 21.52
N TYR A 696 -3.69 -9.51 20.34
CA TYR A 696 -4.20 -8.15 20.16
C TYR A 696 -5.34 -8.10 19.14
N GLU A 697 -6.28 -7.18 19.38
CA GLU A 697 -7.48 -7.01 18.55
C GLU A 697 -7.18 -6.09 17.38
N VAL A 698 -7.53 -6.51 16.16
CA VAL A 698 -7.38 -5.71 14.93
C VAL A 698 -8.71 -5.32 14.30
N SER A 699 -9.79 -6.02 14.63
CA SER A 699 -11.15 -5.72 14.14
C SER A 699 -12.19 -6.33 15.05
N LYS A 700 -13.39 -5.75 15.08
CA LYS A 700 -14.54 -6.26 15.81
C LYS A 700 -15.82 -6.07 14.98
N THR A 701 -16.62 -7.10 14.82
CA THR A 701 -17.92 -6.99 14.14
C THR A 701 -19.02 -6.56 15.11
N ALA A 702 -20.16 -6.11 14.57
CA ALA A 702 -21.29 -5.65 15.38
C ALA A 702 -21.85 -6.73 16.34
N ASP A 703 -21.76 -8.01 15.95
CA ASP A 703 -22.12 -9.17 16.77
C ASP A 703 -21.02 -9.56 17.78
N GLY A 704 -19.97 -8.73 17.93
CA GLY A 704 -18.92 -8.87 18.94
C GLY A 704 -17.80 -9.84 18.60
N ILE A 705 -17.76 -10.42 17.40
CA ILE A 705 -16.67 -11.30 16.98
C ILE A 705 -15.40 -10.48 16.73
N VAL A 706 -14.33 -10.88 17.39
CA VAL A 706 -13.02 -10.22 17.36
C VAL A 706 -12.08 -10.93 16.40
N THR A 707 -11.47 -10.15 15.50
CA THR A 707 -10.33 -10.61 14.71
C THR A 707 -9.03 -10.20 15.41
N THR A 708 -8.11 -11.16 15.55
CA THR A 708 -6.80 -10.93 16.19
C THR A 708 -5.70 -10.74 15.15
N GLY A 709 -4.65 -10.01 15.54
CA GLY A 709 -3.42 -9.89 14.76
C GLY A 709 -2.60 -11.18 14.75
N ALA A 710 -1.43 -11.13 14.12
CA ALA A 710 -0.52 -12.26 14.00
C ALA A 710 -0.10 -12.80 15.38
N PRO A 711 -0.14 -14.12 15.61
CA PRO A 711 0.48 -14.77 16.76
C PRO A 711 2.01 -14.72 16.61
N LEU A 712 2.75 -15.32 17.53
CA LEU A 712 4.18 -15.53 17.34
C LEU A 712 4.41 -16.35 16.06
N LEU A 713 5.18 -15.76 15.13
CA LEU A 713 5.61 -16.39 13.89
C LEU A 713 7.14 -16.37 13.83
N VAL A 714 7.71 -17.50 13.42
CA VAL A 714 9.17 -17.64 13.28
C VAL A 714 9.45 -18.06 11.85
N HIS A 715 10.38 -17.40 11.20
CA HIS A 715 10.86 -17.80 9.89
C HIS A 715 12.37 -17.51 9.74
N GLY A 716 13.00 -18.16 8.80
CA GLY A 716 14.41 -17.96 8.53
C GLY A 716 14.87 -18.71 7.31
N GLY A 717 15.99 -18.31 6.79
CA GLY A 717 16.41 -18.81 5.50
C GLY A 717 17.83 -18.41 5.10
N LEU A 718 18.08 -18.66 3.84
CA LEU A 718 19.34 -18.40 3.15
C LEU A 718 19.10 -17.52 1.94
N LYS A 719 19.88 -16.45 1.83
CA LYS A 719 20.00 -15.62 0.65
C LYS A 719 21.40 -15.79 0.07
N VAL A 720 21.50 -15.99 -1.23
CA VAL A 720 22.76 -16.15 -1.95
C VAL A 720 22.81 -15.29 -3.19
N ARG A 721 24.01 -14.77 -3.50
CA ARG A 721 24.27 -13.97 -4.70
C ARG A 721 25.48 -14.59 -5.43
N PHE A 722 25.32 -14.77 -6.75
CA PHE A 722 26.33 -15.36 -7.64
C PHE A 722 27.08 -14.30 -8.41
#